data_1b6b9783dcc32a8c0dd9b70cf4d878e2
#
_entry.id   1b6b9783dcc32a8c0dd9b70cf4d878e2
#
_cell.length_a   1.000
_cell.length_b   1.000
_cell.length_c   1.000
_cell.angle_alpha   90.00
_cell.angle_beta   90.00
_cell.angle_gamma   90.00
#
_symmetry.space_group_name_H-M   'P 1'
#
loop_
_entity.id
_entity.type
_entity.pdbx_description
1 polymer ?
#
loop_
_entity_poly.entity_id
_entity_poly.type
_entity_poly.pdbx_seq_one_letter_code
_entity_poly.pdbx_strand_id
1 'polypeptide(L)'
;MAATGLHFGWLRMVPLAMALLALAGCRTAPTSVDSAKLIADELDGRNWAAYGRTYSERHASPLRQIDRRTVEDLGLAWSLDLPGVTNGATVPLAVDGIIYLTVGQSIVHAVEARTGRLLWRHDPEVTKVAKRKLRITWGPRGIGYWEGKIYVGTTDGRLIALDARDGRQVWSTQTVDPDNELTITGPPRLFNGKVIIGNAGSEFGANRGYVTAYDAGTGKQLWRFWIVPGDPAEGFENAAMEMAAKTWTGDWWKFGGGGQAWNAMTYDPVYNRVYIGTGNGSPWNRKVRSPGGGDNLFLCSIVALDADTGEYVWHYQTTPGETWDYNSSMDITLATLEIGGKPRPVILHAPKNGFFYVIDRETGKVLSAEKFGKVTWAERIDLATGRPIEVPGARYEEATALVWPSTMGVHNWQPMSFNAQTGLVYIPTLEMASLFDDRGIDPKRFGMQSTKLNTGLAMPVGDAPPDAGKSALLAWDPVQQRAAWSVPTPGLWNGGTMTTDGGLVFQGQSDGRFNAYDAATGGQLWSFDAQMGITGAPITFEAGGQQYISVVVGWGGSAPAFFGSLAAQHGWQARVHPHRLLTFVRGGRARLPDTPPPQQVKPVDDPAFVVDAGKAQSGGVLFAERCIVCHGLGAVAAGYAPDLRASALSLDATAFQSVVQGGGLEIAGMPRFEELGAAELESLRHYLRARARGAP
;
A
#
# COMPACT_ATOMS: atom_id res chain seq x y z
N MET A 1 -89.98 -3.32 57.66
CA MET A 1 -89.44 -4.42 58.43
C MET A 1 -88.22 -4.97 57.67
N ALA A 2 -87.10 -4.81 58.26
CA ALA A 2 -85.73 -5.31 57.92
C ALA A 2 -85.39 -5.58 56.46
N ALA A 3 -84.60 -4.70 55.88
CA ALA A 3 -83.85 -4.93 54.65
C ALA A 3 -82.34 -5.08 55.01
N THR A 4 -81.79 -6.23 54.70
CA THR A 4 -80.35 -6.55 54.85
C THR A 4 -79.62 -6.12 53.61
N GLY A 5 -78.66 -5.17 53.75
CA GLY A 5 -77.78 -4.74 52.68
C GLY A 5 -76.50 -5.62 52.58
N LEU A 6 -76.19 -6.03 51.38
CA LEU A 6 -74.94 -6.69 51.00
C LEU A 6 -73.92 -5.66 50.53
N HIS A 7 -72.77 -5.55 51.21
CA HIS A 7 -71.63 -4.76 50.78
C HIS A 7 -70.80 -5.55 49.79
N PHE A 8 -70.71 -5.08 48.54
CA PHE A 8 -69.73 -5.50 47.55
C PHE A 8 -68.41 -4.71 47.74
N GLY A 9 -67.36 -5.42 48.12
CA GLY A 9 -66.05 -4.85 48.24
C GLY A 9 -65.39 -4.71 46.84
N TRP A 10 -64.91 -3.50 46.49
CA TRP A 10 -64.19 -3.19 45.30
C TRP A 10 -62.72 -3.56 45.51
N LEU A 11 -62.21 -4.63 44.81
CA LEU A 11 -60.79 -4.89 44.64
C LEU A 11 -60.23 -3.84 43.69
N ARG A 12 -59.32 -3.00 44.17
CA ARG A 12 -58.51 -2.12 43.35
C ARG A 12 -57.37 -2.97 42.70
N MET A 13 -57.44 -3.20 41.39
CA MET A 13 -56.37 -3.66 40.60
C MET A 13 -55.36 -2.51 40.42
N VAL A 14 -54.12 -2.67 40.93
CA VAL A 14 -52.97 -1.81 40.65
C VAL A 14 -52.34 -2.32 39.35
N PRO A 15 -52.20 -1.51 38.29
CA PRO A 15 -51.46 -1.93 37.10
C PRO A 15 -49.96 -1.92 37.41
N LEU A 16 -49.34 -3.10 37.31
CA LEU A 16 -47.90 -3.27 37.32
C LEU A 16 -47.32 -2.67 36.00
N ALA A 17 -46.88 -1.41 36.07
CA ALA A 17 -46.16 -0.80 34.98
C ALA A 17 -44.73 -1.45 34.93
N MET A 18 -44.52 -2.38 34.01
CA MET A 18 -43.20 -2.85 33.65
C MET A 18 -42.42 -1.70 33.00
N ALA A 19 -41.55 -1.07 33.77
CA ALA A 19 -40.55 -0.17 33.25
C ALA A 19 -39.48 -1.01 32.52
N LEU A 20 -39.58 -1.13 31.20
CA LEU A 20 -38.48 -1.53 30.35
C LEU A 20 -37.42 -0.42 30.43
N LEU A 21 -36.42 -0.57 31.31
CA LEU A 21 -35.17 0.18 31.25
C LEU A 21 -34.45 -0.26 29.97
N ALA A 22 -34.64 0.50 28.91
CA ALA A 22 -33.74 0.47 27.77
C ALA A 22 -32.34 0.86 28.27
N LEU A 23 -31.45 -0.10 28.42
CA LEU A 23 -30.03 0.12 28.53
C LEU A 23 -29.52 0.73 27.21
N ALA A 24 -29.82 2.01 27.02
CA ALA A 24 -29.07 2.84 26.09
C ALA A 24 -27.67 2.94 26.70
N GLY A 25 -26.77 2.02 26.28
CA GLY A 25 -25.34 2.17 26.57
C GLY A 25 -24.94 3.56 26.10
N CYS A 26 -24.56 4.45 27.02
CA CYS A 26 -23.96 5.72 26.71
C CYS A 26 -22.72 5.41 25.86
N ARG A 27 -22.84 5.48 24.55
CA ARG A 27 -21.68 5.60 23.67
C ARG A 27 -21.08 6.96 24.00
N THR A 28 -19.96 6.95 24.70
CA THR A 28 -19.13 8.15 24.85
C THR A 28 -18.86 8.69 23.45
N ALA A 29 -19.03 10.00 23.27
CA ALA A 29 -18.67 10.64 22.02
C ALA A 29 -17.20 10.31 21.72
N PRO A 30 -16.84 9.95 20.46
CA PRO A 30 -15.46 9.67 20.11
C PRO A 30 -14.59 10.85 20.53
N THR A 31 -13.42 10.56 21.11
CA THR A 31 -12.47 11.60 21.48
C THR A 31 -12.12 12.42 20.23
N SER A 32 -12.08 13.72 20.35
CA SER A 32 -11.60 14.60 19.28
C SER A 32 -10.09 14.37 19.12
N VAL A 33 -9.71 13.58 18.11
CA VAL A 33 -8.30 13.49 17.68
C VAL A 33 -8.05 14.62 16.71
N ASP A 34 -7.32 15.60 17.16
CA ASP A 34 -6.85 16.77 16.42
C ASP A 34 -5.30 16.81 16.42
N SER A 35 -4.70 17.89 15.90
CA SER A 35 -3.25 18.05 15.87
C SER A 35 -2.63 18.04 17.27
N ALA A 36 -3.25 18.66 18.26
CA ALA A 36 -2.72 18.68 19.62
C ALA A 36 -2.70 17.27 20.23
N LYS A 37 -3.77 16.48 20.01
CA LYS A 37 -3.85 15.10 20.46
C LYS A 37 -2.80 14.22 19.74
N LEU A 38 -2.64 14.33 18.43
CA LEU A 38 -1.64 13.54 17.69
C LEU A 38 -0.20 13.86 18.12
N ILE A 39 0.10 15.12 18.48
CA ILE A 39 1.40 15.50 19.05
C ILE A 39 1.56 14.88 20.46
N ALA A 40 0.54 14.97 21.31
CA ALA A 40 0.59 14.40 22.65
C ALA A 40 0.68 12.86 22.64
N ASP A 41 0.11 12.20 21.66
CA ASP A 41 0.11 10.74 21.51
C ASP A 41 1.51 10.16 21.24
N GLU A 42 2.52 10.96 20.92
CA GLU A 42 3.92 10.50 20.88
C GLU A 42 4.32 9.80 22.18
N LEU A 43 3.81 10.28 23.33
CA LEU A 43 4.13 9.76 24.67
C LEU A 43 3.04 8.89 25.29
N ASP A 44 1.81 8.89 24.74
CA ASP A 44 0.64 8.21 25.35
C ASP A 44 0.37 6.92 24.58
N GLY A 45 0.67 6.28 23.82
CA GLY A 45 0.45 4.97 23.18
C GLY A 45 -0.95 4.36 23.26
N ARG A 46 -1.95 4.97 23.93
CA ARG A 46 -3.30 4.41 24.05
C ARG A 46 -4.01 4.24 22.71
N ASN A 47 -3.80 5.15 21.79
CA ASN A 47 -4.39 5.13 20.46
C ASN A 47 -3.33 4.86 19.38
N TRP A 48 -3.78 4.37 18.23
CA TRP A 48 -3.06 4.38 16.97
C TRP A 48 -3.91 5.17 15.97
N ALA A 49 -3.85 6.51 16.06
CA ALA A 49 -4.83 7.38 15.45
C ALA A 49 -4.43 7.91 14.06
N ALA A 50 -3.18 7.71 13.63
CA ALA A 50 -2.70 8.02 12.29
C ALA A 50 -2.00 6.80 11.67
N TYR A 51 -1.71 6.83 10.37
CA TYR A 51 -1.12 5.71 9.63
C TYR A 51 0.16 5.18 10.30
N GLY A 52 1.12 6.05 10.59
CA GLY A 52 2.34 5.72 11.36
C GLY A 52 2.21 5.95 12.86
N ARG A 53 1.02 5.96 13.41
CA ARG A 53 0.56 6.24 14.77
C ARG A 53 0.43 7.74 15.08
N THR A 54 1.43 8.53 14.78
CA THR A 54 1.49 9.98 15.00
C THR A 54 2.09 10.69 13.77
N TYR A 55 2.30 11.98 13.86
CA TYR A 55 2.91 12.76 12.76
C TYR A 55 4.35 12.35 12.44
N SER A 56 5.05 11.70 13.34
CA SER A 56 6.42 11.24 13.09
C SER A 56 6.51 10.07 12.11
N GLU A 57 5.39 9.38 11.81
CA GLU A 57 5.32 8.19 10.93
C GLU A 57 6.35 7.11 11.31
N ARG A 58 6.58 6.90 12.62
CA ARG A 58 7.59 5.95 13.12
C ARG A 58 7.13 4.52 13.18
N HIS A 59 5.84 4.24 13.09
CA HIS A 59 5.26 2.92 13.36
C HIS A 59 5.77 2.32 14.69
N ALA A 60 5.84 3.15 15.71
CA ALA A 60 6.36 2.83 17.03
C ALA A 60 5.37 3.21 18.14
N SER A 61 5.33 2.46 19.23
CA SER A 61 4.48 2.72 20.40
C SER A 61 5.27 2.72 21.70
N PRO A 62 4.97 3.65 22.64
CA PRO A 62 5.59 3.68 23.96
C PRO A 62 5.04 2.59 24.91
N LEU A 63 4.07 1.80 24.51
CA LEU A 63 3.49 0.74 25.34
C LEU A 63 4.50 -0.36 25.67
N ARG A 64 4.43 -0.88 26.92
CA ARG A 64 5.40 -1.85 27.48
C ARG A 64 4.76 -3.02 28.21
N GLN A 65 3.44 -3.16 28.24
CA GLN A 65 2.79 -4.29 28.92
C GLN A 65 3.12 -5.63 28.25
N ILE A 66 3.35 -5.57 26.90
CA ILE A 66 3.91 -6.67 26.13
C ILE A 66 5.36 -6.32 25.86
N ASP A 67 6.27 -7.04 26.53
CA ASP A 67 7.71 -6.85 26.45
C ASP A 67 8.43 -8.19 26.15
N ARG A 68 9.76 -8.17 26.08
CA ARG A 68 10.59 -9.33 25.79
C ARG A 68 10.37 -10.52 26.73
N ARG A 69 9.88 -10.30 27.95
CA ARG A 69 9.64 -11.35 28.96
C ARG A 69 8.22 -11.87 28.92
N THR A 70 7.29 -11.04 28.47
CA THR A 70 5.85 -11.33 28.52
C THR A 70 5.24 -11.65 27.17
N VAL A 71 6.01 -11.50 26.08
CA VAL A 71 5.53 -11.78 24.72
C VAL A 71 5.20 -13.25 24.49
N GLU A 72 5.81 -14.17 25.23
CA GLU A 72 5.49 -15.61 25.19
C GLU A 72 4.04 -15.90 25.63
N ASP A 73 3.46 -15.05 26.50
CA ASP A 73 2.08 -15.13 26.95
C ASP A 73 1.07 -14.54 25.92
N LEU A 74 1.56 -13.99 24.80
CA LEU A 74 0.69 -13.35 23.80
C LEU A 74 -0.13 -14.40 23.08
N GLY A 75 -1.45 -14.26 23.13
CA GLY A 75 -2.37 -15.17 22.48
C GLY A 75 -3.49 -14.45 21.76
N LEU A 76 -4.19 -15.15 20.88
CA LEU A 76 -5.32 -14.60 20.14
C LEU A 76 -6.45 -14.24 21.12
N ALA A 77 -6.88 -12.98 21.09
CA ALA A 77 -8.08 -12.51 21.80
C ALA A 77 -9.35 -12.87 21.00
N TRP A 78 -9.32 -12.58 19.73
CA TRP A 78 -10.41 -12.86 18.77
C TRP A 78 -9.93 -12.73 17.31
N SER A 79 -10.74 -13.25 16.38
CA SER A 79 -10.59 -13.07 14.94
C SER A 79 -11.90 -12.62 14.32
N LEU A 80 -11.84 -11.82 13.26
CA LEU A 80 -12.97 -11.40 12.46
C LEU A 80 -12.68 -11.72 10.98
N ASP A 81 -13.47 -12.62 10.39
CA ASP A 81 -13.39 -12.91 8.97
C ASP A 81 -13.90 -11.71 8.14
N LEU A 82 -13.23 -11.44 7.03
CA LEU A 82 -13.53 -10.36 6.10
C LEU A 82 -13.94 -10.96 4.74
N PRO A 83 -15.17 -11.44 4.60
CA PRO A 83 -15.60 -12.20 3.43
C PRO A 83 -15.64 -11.31 2.18
N GLY A 84 -15.27 -11.90 1.03
CA GLY A 84 -15.29 -11.21 -0.26
C GLY A 84 -14.15 -10.22 -0.48
N VAL A 85 -13.24 -10.08 0.48
CA VAL A 85 -12.05 -9.22 0.36
C VAL A 85 -10.99 -9.93 -0.46
N THR A 86 -10.37 -9.19 -1.38
CA THR A 86 -9.29 -9.67 -2.25
C THR A 86 -7.93 -9.05 -1.94
N ASN A 87 -7.88 -8.06 -1.02
CA ASN A 87 -6.65 -7.35 -0.66
C ASN A 87 -6.67 -6.98 0.82
N GLY A 88 -5.68 -7.47 1.58
CA GLY A 88 -5.45 -7.20 3.00
C GLY A 88 -4.24 -6.31 3.28
N ALA A 89 -3.63 -5.70 2.27
CA ALA A 89 -2.43 -4.89 2.38
C ALA A 89 -2.73 -3.50 2.99
N THR A 90 -3.12 -3.45 4.25
CA THR A 90 -3.57 -2.22 4.93
C THR A 90 -2.99 -2.10 6.33
N VAL A 91 -2.93 -0.87 6.84
CA VAL A 91 -2.65 -0.56 8.24
C VAL A 91 -3.95 -0.10 8.90
N PRO A 92 -4.43 -0.79 9.94
CA PRO A 92 -5.60 -0.35 10.70
C PRO A 92 -5.30 0.89 11.54
N LEU A 93 -6.36 1.56 12.03
CA LEU A 93 -6.27 2.55 13.10
C LEU A 93 -6.99 2.03 14.34
N ALA A 94 -6.61 2.50 15.52
CA ALA A 94 -7.31 2.23 16.77
C ALA A 94 -7.51 3.53 17.55
N VAL A 95 -8.77 3.89 17.79
CA VAL A 95 -9.16 5.11 18.51
C VAL A 95 -10.24 4.76 19.52
N ASP A 96 -10.00 5.07 20.79
CA ASP A 96 -10.95 4.90 21.89
C ASP A 96 -11.59 3.50 21.96
N GLY A 97 -10.78 2.45 21.75
CA GLY A 97 -11.26 1.08 21.81
C GLY A 97 -12.05 0.61 20.58
N ILE A 98 -11.98 1.34 19.47
CA ILE A 98 -12.54 0.94 18.18
C ILE A 98 -11.42 0.83 17.16
N ILE A 99 -11.37 -0.30 16.44
CA ILE A 99 -10.46 -0.51 15.32
C ILE A 99 -11.18 -0.14 14.03
N TYR A 100 -10.57 0.73 13.23
CA TYR A 100 -11.02 1.10 11.90
C TYR A 100 -10.05 0.59 10.86
N LEU A 101 -10.55 -0.01 9.79
CA LEU A 101 -9.71 -0.52 8.70
C LEU A 101 -10.43 -0.43 7.36
N THR A 102 -9.66 -0.38 6.31
CA THR A 102 -10.15 -0.50 4.93
C THR A 102 -9.53 -1.70 4.26
N VAL A 103 -10.31 -2.44 3.49
CA VAL A 103 -9.86 -3.66 2.79
C VAL A 103 -10.56 -3.79 1.43
N GLY A 104 -10.02 -4.65 0.57
CA GLY A 104 -10.61 -4.94 -0.75
C GLY A 104 -10.72 -3.69 -1.61
N GLN A 105 -11.91 -3.40 -2.09
CA GLN A 105 -12.20 -2.21 -2.90
C GLN A 105 -12.63 -1.02 -2.03
N SER A 106 -11.76 -0.63 -1.08
CA SER A 106 -11.97 0.50 -0.16
C SER A 106 -13.16 0.34 0.81
N ILE A 107 -13.52 -0.90 1.14
CA ILE A 107 -14.58 -1.18 2.12
C ILE A 107 -14.06 -0.86 3.52
N VAL A 108 -14.76 -0.01 4.27
CA VAL A 108 -14.38 0.41 5.61
C VAL A 108 -15.17 -0.37 6.66
N HIS A 109 -14.47 -0.83 7.69
CA HIS A 109 -15.05 -1.53 8.84
C HIS A 109 -14.69 -0.79 10.13
N ALA A 110 -15.62 -0.77 11.09
CA ALA A 110 -15.36 -0.41 12.48
C ALA A 110 -15.66 -1.60 13.38
N VAL A 111 -14.71 -1.94 14.25
CA VAL A 111 -14.74 -3.15 15.07
C VAL A 111 -14.43 -2.79 16.51
N GLU A 112 -15.21 -3.29 17.46
CA GLU A 112 -14.94 -3.13 18.88
C GLU A 112 -13.64 -3.88 19.25
N ALA A 113 -12.64 -3.16 19.72
CA ALA A 113 -11.29 -3.66 19.90
C ALA A 113 -11.16 -4.81 20.91
N ARG A 114 -12.01 -4.85 21.95
CA ARG A 114 -11.94 -5.87 23.00
C ARG A 114 -12.61 -7.19 22.61
N THR A 115 -13.64 -7.15 21.75
CA THR A 115 -14.52 -8.31 21.46
C THR A 115 -14.47 -8.78 20.03
N GLY A 116 -13.98 -7.96 19.09
CA GLY A 116 -14.03 -8.24 17.65
C GLY A 116 -15.43 -8.06 17.04
N ARG A 117 -16.38 -7.50 17.79
CA ARG A 117 -17.74 -7.26 17.29
C ARG A 117 -17.72 -6.18 16.21
N LEU A 118 -18.20 -6.50 15.00
CA LEU A 118 -18.41 -5.54 13.94
C LEU A 118 -19.47 -4.51 14.37
N LEU A 119 -19.10 -3.23 14.37
CA LEU A 119 -19.98 -2.13 14.73
C LEU A 119 -20.75 -1.61 13.51
N TRP A 120 -20.01 -1.37 12.42
CA TRP A 120 -20.57 -0.98 11.14
C TRP A 120 -19.60 -1.31 9.99
N ARG A 121 -20.13 -1.35 8.78
CA ARG A 121 -19.42 -1.54 7.53
C ARG A 121 -19.93 -0.54 6.49
N HIS A 122 -19.04 0.15 5.82
CA HIS A 122 -19.37 1.02 4.69
C HIS A 122 -18.72 0.49 3.41
N ASP A 123 -19.55 0.27 2.37
CA ASP A 123 -19.10 -0.14 1.05
C ASP A 123 -19.30 1.03 0.08
N PRO A 124 -18.22 1.64 -0.46
CA PRO A 124 -18.35 2.74 -1.41
C PRO A 124 -18.78 2.30 -2.81
N GLU A 125 -19.08 1.00 -3.00
CA GLU A 125 -19.55 0.40 -4.26
C GLU A 125 -18.62 0.64 -5.46
N VAL A 126 -17.31 0.62 -5.22
CA VAL A 126 -16.28 0.93 -6.22
C VAL A 126 -16.43 0.08 -7.49
N THR A 127 -16.77 -1.19 -7.37
CA THR A 127 -16.93 -2.09 -8.53
C THR A 127 -18.05 -1.67 -9.49
N LYS A 128 -19.03 -0.89 -9.01
CA LYS A 128 -20.14 -0.38 -9.85
C LYS A 128 -19.72 0.85 -10.66
N VAL A 129 -18.73 1.62 -10.20
CA VAL A 129 -18.42 2.94 -10.77
C VAL A 129 -17.00 3.05 -11.34
N ALA A 130 -16.06 2.23 -10.89
CA ALA A 130 -14.64 2.35 -11.24
C ALA A 130 -14.29 1.99 -12.69
N LYS A 131 -15.15 1.23 -13.39
CA LYS A 131 -14.96 0.88 -14.82
C LYS A 131 -13.52 0.39 -15.09
N ARG A 132 -12.80 1.07 -16.01
CA ARG A 132 -11.42 0.78 -16.40
C ARG A 132 -10.43 0.88 -15.23
N LYS A 133 -10.71 1.73 -14.22
CA LYS A 133 -9.83 1.88 -13.03
C LYS A 133 -9.69 0.59 -12.23
N LEU A 134 -10.60 -0.37 -12.35
CA LEU A 134 -10.45 -1.72 -11.79
C LEU A 134 -9.22 -2.48 -12.33
N ARG A 135 -8.66 -2.07 -13.46
CA ARG A 135 -7.42 -2.64 -14.01
C ARG A 135 -6.19 -2.32 -13.15
N ILE A 136 -6.31 -1.35 -12.22
CA ILE A 136 -5.23 -0.86 -11.35
C ILE A 136 -5.60 -1.14 -9.90
N THR A 137 -5.75 -2.41 -9.54
CA THR A 137 -6.27 -2.83 -8.24
C THR A 137 -5.18 -3.12 -7.20
N TRP A 138 -4.29 -2.17 -6.95
CA TRP A 138 -3.29 -2.32 -5.87
C TRP A 138 -3.91 -2.32 -4.46
N GLY A 139 -5.17 -1.91 -4.33
CA GLY A 139 -5.94 -1.80 -3.08
C GLY A 139 -5.53 -0.63 -2.18
N PRO A 140 -6.40 -0.26 -1.22
CA PRO A 140 -6.11 0.79 -0.25
C PRO A 140 -5.09 0.29 0.79
N ARG A 141 -4.16 1.15 1.19
CA ARG A 141 -3.13 0.84 2.21
C ARG A 141 -3.47 1.33 3.61
N GLY A 142 -4.55 2.08 3.76
CA GLY A 142 -5.00 2.60 5.05
C GLY A 142 -6.05 3.70 4.91
N ILE A 143 -6.41 4.24 6.04
CA ILE A 143 -7.41 5.31 6.21
C ILE A 143 -6.85 6.41 7.10
N GLY A 144 -7.56 7.54 7.20
CA GLY A 144 -7.27 8.59 8.16
C GLY A 144 -8.39 8.76 9.18
N TYR A 145 -8.07 9.29 10.34
CA TYR A 145 -9.03 9.67 11.40
C TYR A 145 -8.82 11.13 11.80
N TRP A 146 -9.89 11.89 11.88
CA TRP A 146 -9.85 13.27 12.36
C TRP A 146 -11.20 13.72 12.91
N GLU A 147 -11.22 14.22 14.14
CA GLU A 147 -12.41 14.81 14.78
C GLU A 147 -13.70 14.00 14.58
N GLY A 148 -13.62 12.69 14.89
CA GLY A 148 -14.78 11.79 14.80
C GLY A 148 -15.19 11.40 13.38
N LYS A 149 -14.32 11.59 12.39
CA LYS A 149 -14.54 11.16 11.00
C LYS A 149 -13.44 10.23 10.52
N ILE A 150 -13.81 9.31 9.66
CA ILE A 150 -12.91 8.42 8.92
C ILE A 150 -12.80 8.92 7.49
N TYR A 151 -11.58 8.97 6.96
CA TYR A 151 -11.31 9.39 5.59
C TYR A 151 -10.72 8.23 4.80
N VAL A 152 -11.29 7.95 3.64
CA VAL A 152 -10.86 6.86 2.77
C VAL A 152 -10.74 7.33 1.33
N GLY A 153 -9.59 7.02 0.69
CA GLY A 153 -9.42 7.15 -0.75
C GLY A 153 -9.91 5.89 -1.46
N THR A 154 -10.56 6.03 -2.59
CA THR A 154 -11.14 4.90 -3.33
C THR A 154 -10.46 4.70 -4.69
N THR A 155 -10.48 3.47 -5.20
CA THR A 155 -9.90 3.13 -6.51
C THR A 155 -10.53 3.92 -7.65
N ASP A 156 -11.80 4.30 -7.55
CA ASP A 156 -12.49 5.15 -8.54
C ASP A 156 -12.15 6.65 -8.42
N GLY A 157 -11.27 7.01 -7.46
CA GLY A 157 -10.72 8.37 -7.34
C GLY A 157 -11.51 9.33 -6.48
N ARG A 158 -12.43 8.83 -5.62
CA ARG A 158 -13.09 9.65 -4.60
C ARG A 158 -12.29 9.68 -3.31
N LEU A 159 -12.36 10.81 -2.61
CA LEU A 159 -12.02 10.93 -1.19
C LEU A 159 -13.34 11.06 -0.43
N ILE A 160 -13.59 10.16 0.51
CA ILE A 160 -14.84 10.05 1.24
C ILE A 160 -14.59 10.26 2.72
N ALA A 161 -15.41 11.10 3.39
CA ALA A 161 -15.46 11.22 4.84
C ALA A 161 -16.69 10.51 5.40
N LEU A 162 -16.49 9.67 6.40
CA LEU A 162 -17.54 8.92 7.10
C LEU A 162 -17.61 9.36 8.54
N ASP A 163 -18.81 9.39 9.13
CA ASP A 163 -18.96 9.53 10.58
C ASP A 163 -18.39 8.27 11.27
N ALA A 164 -17.45 8.44 12.17
CA ALA A 164 -16.78 7.33 12.84
C ALA A 164 -17.71 6.50 13.75
N ARG A 165 -18.86 7.03 14.15
CA ARG A 165 -19.84 6.37 15.06
C ARG A 165 -20.69 5.32 14.33
N ASP A 166 -21.09 5.60 13.08
CA ASP A 166 -22.08 4.79 12.38
C ASP A 166 -21.72 4.47 10.91
N GLY A 167 -20.61 5.00 10.38
CA GLY A 167 -20.15 4.77 9.02
C GLY A 167 -20.95 5.52 7.95
N ARG A 168 -21.84 6.44 8.34
CA ARG A 168 -22.61 7.25 7.40
C ARG A 168 -21.69 8.23 6.67
N GLN A 169 -21.84 8.32 5.35
CA GLN A 169 -21.10 9.28 4.54
C GLN A 169 -21.46 10.72 4.92
N VAL A 170 -20.44 11.51 5.28
CA VAL A 170 -20.58 12.94 5.59
C VAL A 170 -20.42 13.77 4.31
N TRP A 171 -19.37 13.50 3.55
CA TRP A 171 -19.13 14.10 2.23
C TRP A 171 -18.30 13.14 1.34
N SER A 172 -18.33 13.42 0.05
CA SER A 172 -17.52 12.72 -0.95
C SER A 172 -17.07 13.72 -2.01
N THR A 173 -15.77 13.74 -2.31
CA THR A 173 -15.18 14.61 -3.34
C THR A 173 -14.46 13.76 -4.38
N GLN A 174 -14.74 14.00 -5.67
CA GLN A 174 -13.97 13.41 -6.76
C GLN A 174 -12.63 14.13 -6.84
N THR A 175 -11.54 13.47 -6.44
CA THR A 175 -10.19 14.04 -6.42
C THR A 175 -9.38 13.68 -7.67
N VAL A 176 -9.74 12.60 -8.34
CA VAL A 176 -9.15 12.14 -9.59
C VAL A 176 -10.23 12.14 -10.67
N ASP A 177 -9.91 12.64 -11.84
CA ASP A 177 -10.81 12.65 -12.98
C ASP A 177 -11.35 11.22 -13.24
N PRO A 178 -12.69 11.02 -13.28
CA PRO A 178 -13.29 9.71 -13.50
C PRO A 178 -12.93 9.10 -14.87
N ASP A 179 -12.59 9.91 -15.86
CA ASP A 179 -12.34 9.47 -17.23
C ASP A 179 -10.86 9.16 -17.52
N ASN A 180 -9.95 9.46 -16.60
CA ASN A 180 -8.55 9.03 -16.69
C ASN A 180 -8.30 7.71 -15.93
N GLU A 181 -7.06 7.19 -15.98
CA GLU A 181 -6.67 5.93 -15.35
C GLU A 181 -6.03 6.10 -13.97
N LEU A 182 -5.95 7.32 -13.42
CA LEU A 182 -5.45 7.52 -12.06
C LEU A 182 -6.41 6.94 -11.02
N THR A 183 -5.85 6.37 -9.97
CA THR A 183 -6.57 5.80 -8.83
C THR A 183 -6.04 6.34 -7.53
N ILE A 184 -6.61 5.94 -6.40
CA ILE A 184 -6.06 6.21 -5.07
C ILE A 184 -5.74 4.88 -4.41
N THR A 185 -4.51 4.76 -3.90
CA THR A 185 -4.05 3.57 -3.16
C THR A 185 -3.42 3.92 -1.82
N GLY A 186 -2.93 5.17 -1.65
CA GLY A 186 -2.33 5.66 -0.42
C GLY A 186 -3.36 6.06 0.62
N PRO A 187 -3.00 5.96 1.90
CA PRO A 187 -3.83 6.48 2.98
C PRO A 187 -3.80 8.02 3.01
N PRO A 188 -4.94 8.68 3.22
CA PRO A 188 -4.96 10.11 3.43
C PRO A 188 -4.23 10.50 4.73
N ARG A 189 -3.59 11.67 4.76
CA ARG A 189 -2.97 12.24 5.96
C ARG A 189 -3.74 13.47 6.41
N LEU A 190 -3.89 13.62 7.74
CA LEU A 190 -4.70 14.68 8.34
C LEU A 190 -3.89 15.52 9.31
N PHE A 191 -4.00 16.83 9.19
CA PHE A 191 -3.36 17.81 10.07
C PHE A 191 -4.08 19.16 9.95
N ASN A 192 -4.19 19.90 11.04
CA ASN A 192 -4.72 21.26 11.07
C ASN A 192 -6.03 21.45 10.29
N GLY A 193 -6.98 20.52 10.43
CA GLY A 193 -8.25 20.58 9.72
C GLY A 193 -8.18 20.31 8.21
N LYS A 194 -7.03 19.82 7.72
CA LYS A 194 -6.81 19.47 6.31
C LYS A 194 -6.68 17.97 6.15
N VAL A 195 -7.10 17.46 5.00
CA VAL A 195 -6.81 16.11 4.53
C VAL A 195 -6.07 16.18 3.19
N ILE A 196 -4.90 15.55 3.12
CA ILE A 196 -4.13 15.48 1.87
C ILE A 196 -4.17 14.08 1.30
N ILE A 197 -4.20 14.02 -0.03
CA ILE A 197 -4.23 12.77 -0.79
C ILE A 197 -3.51 12.97 -2.12
N GLY A 198 -2.78 11.95 -2.55
CA GLY A 198 -2.20 11.85 -3.89
C GLY A 198 -2.92 10.82 -4.73
N ASN A 199 -2.27 10.36 -5.79
CA ASN A 199 -2.81 9.39 -6.75
C ASN A 199 -1.78 8.37 -7.17
N ALA A 200 -2.23 7.30 -7.86
CA ALA A 200 -1.44 6.20 -8.41
C ALA A 200 -1.92 5.89 -9.84
N GLY A 201 -1.17 5.07 -10.59
CA GLY A 201 -1.59 4.62 -11.93
C GLY A 201 -0.88 5.32 -13.08
N SER A 202 0.35 5.76 -12.88
CA SER A 202 1.15 6.46 -13.91
C SER A 202 1.28 5.69 -15.20
N GLU A 203 1.40 4.38 -15.12
CA GLU A 203 1.72 3.51 -16.27
C GLU A 203 0.50 3.22 -17.17
N PHE A 204 -0.71 3.62 -16.76
CA PHE A 204 -1.94 3.24 -17.46
C PHE A 204 -2.57 4.41 -18.24
N GLY A 205 -1.77 5.22 -18.88
CA GLY A 205 -2.23 6.36 -19.67
C GLY A 205 -1.31 7.56 -19.53
N ALA A 206 -1.60 8.64 -20.24
CA ALA A 206 -0.84 9.88 -20.17
C ALA A 206 -1.24 10.67 -18.92
N ASN A 207 -0.77 10.21 -17.76
CA ASN A 207 -1.16 10.71 -16.46
C ASN A 207 -0.08 11.57 -15.82
N ARG A 208 -0.47 12.75 -15.31
CA ARG A 208 0.38 13.70 -14.59
C ARG A 208 0.12 13.61 -13.10
N GLY A 209 1.15 13.37 -12.30
CA GLY A 209 1.06 13.23 -10.84
C GLY A 209 0.82 14.54 -10.11
N TYR A 210 0.06 14.50 -9.02
CA TYR A 210 -0.20 15.63 -8.12
C TYR A 210 -0.57 15.15 -6.72
N VAL A 211 -0.51 16.09 -5.77
CA VAL A 211 -1.07 15.97 -4.43
C VAL A 211 -2.05 17.10 -4.20
N THR A 212 -3.14 16.83 -3.47
CA THR A 212 -4.18 17.82 -3.19
C THR A 212 -4.53 17.85 -1.71
N ALA A 213 -4.68 19.03 -1.15
CA ALA A 213 -5.26 19.24 0.18
C ALA A 213 -6.71 19.67 0.08
N TYR A 214 -7.51 19.13 0.98
CA TYR A 214 -8.93 19.45 1.12
C TYR A 214 -9.21 19.85 2.56
N ASP A 215 -10.22 20.69 2.75
CA ASP A 215 -10.79 20.98 4.07
C ASP A 215 -11.43 19.71 4.63
N ALA A 216 -10.99 19.26 5.80
CA ALA A 216 -11.43 18.00 6.39
C ALA A 216 -12.92 18.01 6.79
N GLY A 217 -13.48 19.17 7.09
CA GLY A 217 -14.91 19.31 7.43
C GLY A 217 -15.83 19.19 6.23
N THR A 218 -15.46 19.77 5.10
CA THR A 218 -16.34 20.01 3.95
C THR A 218 -15.94 19.25 2.67
N GLY A 219 -14.70 18.77 2.57
CA GLY A 219 -14.18 18.17 1.34
C GLY A 219 -13.86 19.19 0.23
N LYS A 220 -13.88 20.50 0.52
CA LYS A 220 -13.53 21.53 -0.45
C LYS A 220 -12.02 21.54 -0.67
N GLN A 221 -11.59 21.61 -1.94
CA GLN A 221 -10.18 21.72 -2.29
C GLN A 221 -9.62 23.05 -1.76
N LEU A 222 -8.45 22.98 -1.10
CA LEU A 222 -7.71 24.12 -0.58
C LEU A 222 -6.56 24.49 -1.52
N TRP A 223 -5.71 23.52 -1.83
CA TRP A 223 -4.59 23.68 -2.76
C TRP A 223 -4.26 22.39 -3.47
N ARG A 224 -3.55 22.48 -4.61
CA ARG A 224 -2.98 21.35 -5.36
C ARG A 224 -1.56 21.68 -5.78
N PHE A 225 -0.65 20.72 -5.62
CA PHE A 225 0.71 20.79 -6.13
C PHE A 225 0.92 19.71 -7.19
N TRP A 226 1.28 20.13 -8.40
CA TRP A 226 1.67 19.24 -9.47
C TRP A 226 3.11 18.76 -9.27
N ILE A 227 3.41 17.50 -9.60
CA ILE A 227 4.74 16.92 -9.40
C ILE A 227 5.56 16.98 -10.69
N VAL A 228 4.90 16.92 -11.82
CA VAL A 228 5.52 17.01 -13.15
C VAL A 228 5.00 18.26 -13.85
N PRO A 229 5.86 19.05 -14.54
CA PRO A 229 5.41 20.24 -15.28
C PRO A 229 4.52 19.86 -16.48
N GLY A 230 3.56 20.73 -16.80
CA GLY A 230 2.66 20.61 -17.95
C GLY A 230 3.30 20.99 -19.27
N ASP A 231 2.45 21.22 -20.29
CA ASP A 231 2.88 21.73 -21.60
C ASP A 231 3.43 23.15 -21.45
N PRO A 232 4.67 23.41 -21.85
CA PRO A 232 5.24 24.76 -21.81
C PRO A 232 4.46 25.83 -22.59
N ALA A 233 3.71 25.42 -23.62
CA ALA A 233 2.90 26.32 -24.42
C ALA A 233 1.68 26.87 -23.66
N GLU A 234 1.22 26.16 -22.62
CA GLU A 234 0.11 26.57 -21.76
C GLU A 234 0.57 27.39 -20.53
N GLY A 235 1.91 27.53 -20.34
CA GLY A 235 2.50 28.13 -19.16
C GLY A 235 2.58 27.15 -17.98
N PHE A 236 3.02 27.66 -16.81
CA PHE A 236 3.21 26.83 -15.62
C PHE A 236 2.36 27.36 -14.47
N GLU A 237 1.88 26.46 -13.63
CA GLU A 237 1.01 26.77 -12.51
C GLU A 237 1.71 27.62 -11.43
N ASN A 238 3.02 27.47 -11.31
CA ASN A 238 3.85 28.19 -10.34
C ASN A 238 5.35 28.14 -10.71
N ALA A 239 6.17 28.88 -9.98
CA ALA A 239 7.62 28.96 -10.19
C ALA A 239 8.34 27.61 -10.01
N ALA A 240 7.83 26.70 -9.18
CA ALA A 240 8.41 25.37 -9.01
C ALA A 240 8.22 24.51 -10.28
N MET A 241 7.08 24.61 -10.95
CA MET A 241 6.83 23.92 -12.22
C MET A 241 7.66 24.53 -13.35
N GLU A 242 7.84 25.86 -13.38
CA GLU A 242 8.77 26.49 -14.33
C GLU A 242 10.22 26.05 -14.12
N MET A 243 10.67 25.96 -12.85
CA MET A 243 11.99 25.41 -12.50
C MET A 243 12.12 23.95 -12.93
N ALA A 244 11.12 23.13 -12.65
CA ALA A 244 11.13 21.72 -12.99
C ALA A 244 11.18 21.49 -14.51
N ALA A 245 10.45 22.26 -15.30
CA ALA A 245 10.42 22.16 -16.77
C ALA A 245 11.81 22.30 -17.41
N LYS A 246 12.71 23.08 -16.82
CA LYS A 246 14.10 23.25 -17.27
C LYS A 246 14.94 21.97 -17.16
N THR A 247 14.43 20.96 -16.46
CA THR A 247 15.09 19.65 -16.27
C THR A 247 14.51 18.54 -17.15
N TRP A 248 13.59 18.89 -18.02
CA TRP A 248 12.94 17.99 -18.97
C TRP A 248 13.31 18.35 -20.40
N THR A 249 13.21 17.36 -21.30
CA THR A 249 13.45 17.53 -22.75
C THR A 249 12.42 16.80 -23.59
N GLY A 250 12.23 17.22 -24.83
CA GLY A 250 11.19 16.67 -25.70
C GLY A 250 9.77 17.04 -25.27
N ASP A 251 8.81 16.22 -25.65
CA ASP A 251 7.38 16.46 -25.46
C ASP A 251 6.84 15.61 -24.27
N TRP A 252 7.48 15.62 -23.10
CA TRP A 252 7.12 14.80 -21.93
C TRP A 252 5.65 14.90 -21.52
N TRP A 253 5.05 16.06 -21.70
CA TRP A 253 3.65 16.30 -21.34
C TRP A 253 2.66 15.45 -22.13
N LYS A 254 3.02 15.02 -23.35
CA LYS A 254 2.22 14.08 -24.16
C LYS A 254 2.11 12.69 -23.54
N PHE A 255 3.07 12.34 -22.67
CA PHE A 255 3.08 11.10 -21.90
C PHE A 255 2.54 11.29 -20.47
N GLY A 256 2.21 12.52 -20.07
CA GLY A 256 1.88 12.88 -18.69
C GLY A 256 3.08 12.94 -17.75
N GLY A 257 4.14 12.20 -18.02
CA GLY A 257 5.44 12.22 -17.32
C GLY A 257 5.50 11.47 -15.99
N GLY A 258 4.41 11.04 -15.39
CA GLY A 258 4.37 10.26 -14.16
C GLY A 258 4.37 11.08 -12.86
N GLY A 259 5.17 10.68 -11.87
CA GLY A 259 5.39 11.44 -10.63
C GLY A 259 4.29 11.32 -9.58
N GLN A 260 3.51 10.24 -9.53
CA GLN A 260 2.41 10.10 -8.59
C GLN A 260 2.88 10.03 -7.12
N ALA A 261 2.18 10.74 -6.22
CA ALA A 261 2.33 10.63 -4.76
C ALA A 261 1.37 9.55 -4.23
N TRP A 262 1.75 8.29 -4.38
CA TRP A 262 0.84 7.17 -4.17
C TRP A 262 0.88 6.55 -2.76
N ASN A 263 1.80 6.98 -1.86
CA ASN A 263 1.90 6.41 -0.51
C ASN A 263 2.38 7.43 0.54
N ALA A 264 3.68 7.78 0.54
CA ALA A 264 4.29 8.55 1.62
C ALA A 264 3.97 10.04 1.55
N MET A 265 3.39 10.54 2.63
CA MET A 265 3.17 11.96 2.90
C MET A 265 3.26 12.15 4.41
N THR A 266 4.07 13.09 4.88
CA THR A 266 4.34 13.27 6.30
C THR A 266 4.24 14.73 6.69
N TYR A 267 3.39 15.06 7.67
CA TYR A 267 3.28 16.41 8.21
C TYR A 267 4.30 16.63 9.33
N ASP A 268 5.02 17.73 9.26
CA ASP A 268 5.97 18.17 10.27
C ASP A 268 5.40 19.37 11.01
N PRO A 269 4.95 19.23 12.27
CA PRO A 269 4.40 20.33 13.03
C PRO A 269 5.44 21.38 13.47
N VAL A 270 6.75 21.02 13.46
CA VAL A 270 7.82 21.93 13.86
C VAL A 270 8.07 23.01 12.81
N TYR A 271 8.05 22.61 11.54
CA TYR A 271 8.32 23.51 10.42
C TYR A 271 7.04 23.89 9.65
N ASN A 272 5.87 23.39 10.05
CA ASN A 272 4.59 23.51 9.34
C ASN A 272 4.71 23.10 7.87
N ARG A 273 5.31 21.94 7.61
CA ARG A 273 5.58 21.42 6.27
C ARG A 273 4.94 20.06 6.04
N VAL A 274 4.65 19.78 4.78
CA VAL A 274 4.31 18.43 4.33
C VAL A 274 5.41 17.92 3.41
N TYR A 275 6.01 16.79 3.76
CA TYR A 275 6.97 16.10 2.91
C TYR A 275 6.24 15.07 2.05
N ILE A 276 6.39 15.17 0.73
CA ILE A 276 5.73 14.32 -0.25
C ILE A 276 6.78 13.45 -0.92
N GLY A 277 6.60 12.13 -0.82
CA GLY A 277 7.39 11.17 -1.58
C GLY A 277 6.81 10.98 -2.98
N THR A 278 7.59 11.24 -4.02
CA THR A 278 7.11 11.20 -5.40
C THR A 278 7.54 9.94 -6.14
N GLY A 279 6.72 9.54 -7.09
CA GLY A 279 6.88 8.32 -7.88
C GLY A 279 7.81 8.47 -9.07
N ASN A 280 7.89 7.37 -9.81
CA ASN A 280 8.67 7.19 -11.04
C ASN A 280 8.14 8.03 -12.21
N GLY A 281 8.96 8.07 -13.26
CA GLY A 281 8.55 8.61 -14.55
C GLY A 281 7.64 7.66 -15.34
N SER A 282 6.79 8.22 -16.19
CA SER A 282 5.96 7.45 -17.10
C SER A 282 6.07 8.01 -18.52
N PRO A 283 6.41 7.13 -19.52
CA PRO A 283 6.90 5.75 -19.34
C PRO A 283 8.22 5.69 -18.57
N TRP A 284 8.60 4.50 -18.05
CA TRP A 284 9.87 4.35 -17.29
C TRP A 284 11.08 4.70 -18.15
N ASN A 285 11.07 4.27 -19.42
CA ASN A 285 12.18 4.53 -20.35
C ASN A 285 12.39 6.03 -20.58
N ARG A 286 13.52 6.55 -20.06
CA ARG A 286 13.88 7.97 -20.18
C ARG A 286 14.06 8.41 -21.64
N LYS A 287 14.60 7.54 -22.54
CA LYS A 287 14.76 7.86 -23.97
C LYS A 287 13.44 8.20 -24.66
N VAL A 288 12.32 7.61 -24.19
CA VAL A 288 10.98 7.92 -24.67
C VAL A 288 10.47 9.20 -24.03
N ARG A 289 10.52 9.28 -22.69
CA ARG A 289 9.91 10.35 -21.90
C ARG A 289 10.64 11.68 -22.01
N SER A 290 11.96 11.66 -22.01
CA SER A 290 12.84 12.85 -22.00
C SER A 290 14.11 12.56 -22.77
N PRO A 291 14.06 12.55 -24.12
CA PRO A 291 15.11 11.97 -24.99
C PRO A 291 16.46 12.70 -24.91
N GLY A 292 16.49 13.97 -24.50
CA GLY A 292 17.73 14.71 -24.21
C GLY A 292 18.26 14.51 -22.80
N GLY A 293 17.64 13.64 -21.98
CA GLY A 293 18.02 13.41 -20.59
C GLY A 293 17.42 14.43 -19.63
N GLY A 294 18.26 14.92 -18.70
CA GLY A 294 17.86 15.83 -17.61
C GLY A 294 17.39 15.08 -16.35
N ASP A 295 17.23 15.84 -15.27
CA ASP A 295 16.90 15.28 -13.96
C ASP A 295 15.41 14.89 -13.83
N ASN A 296 14.54 15.48 -14.64
CA ASN A 296 13.10 15.26 -14.65
C ASN A 296 12.43 15.54 -13.30
N LEU A 297 12.62 16.76 -12.75
CA LEU A 297 12.00 17.17 -11.50
C LEU A 297 10.47 17.21 -11.63
N PHE A 298 9.74 16.73 -10.60
CA PHE A 298 10.18 16.20 -9.30
C PHE A 298 9.97 14.68 -9.21
N LEU A 299 10.40 13.91 -10.19
CA LEU A 299 10.34 12.44 -10.09
C LEU A 299 11.26 11.94 -8.97
N CYS A 300 10.88 10.85 -8.31
CA CYS A 300 11.70 10.14 -7.33
C CYS A 300 12.36 11.06 -6.29
N SER A 301 11.56 11.95 -5.73
CA SER A 301 11.99 13.02 -4.82
C SER A 301 11.23 12.98 -3.50
N ILE A 302 11.82 13.59 -2.49
CA ILE A 302 11.08 14.16 -1.36
C ILE A 302 10.89 15.63 -1.66
N VAL A 303 9.65 16.08 -1.72
CA VAL A 303 9.29 17.51 -1.93
C VAL A 303 8.68 18.04 -0.66
N ALA A 304 9.25 19.11 -0.10
CA ALA A 304 8.71 19.83 1.03
C ALA A 304 7.81 20.98 0.55
N LEU A 305 6.58 20.99 1.03
CA LEU A 305 5.59 22.02 0.75
C LEU A 305 5.20 22.72 2.07
N ASP A 306 4.88 24.00 2.02
CA ASP A 306 4.17 24.66 3.10
C ASP A 306 2.81 24.01 3.30
N ALA A 307 2.49 23.64 4.53
CA ALA A 307 1.31 22.84 4.84
C ALA A 307 -0.02 23.60 4.67
N ASP A 308 0.03 24.93 4.74
CA ASP A 308 -1.17 25.78 4.64
C ASP A 308 -1.48 26.15 3.19
N THR A 309 -0.46 26.46 2.41
CA THR A 309 -0.59 27.03 1.06
C THR A 309 -0.31 26.01 -0.06
N GLY A 310 0.45 24.93 0.22
CA GLY A 310 0.94 24.00 -0.79
C GLY A 310 2.12 24.56 -1.60
N GLU A 311 2.69 25.70 -1.22
CA GLU A 311 3.83 26.29 -1.88
C GLU A 311 5.10 25.46 -1.68
N TYR A 312 5.92 25.40 -2.72
CA TYR A 312 7.21 24.71 -2.70
C TYR A 312 8.20 25.38 -1.75
N VAL A 313 8.89 24.55 -0.94
CA VAL A 313 9.94 25.00 0.00
C VAL A 313 11.31 24.48 -0.45
N TRP A 314 11.47 23.17 -0.56
CA TRP A 314 12.69 22.51 -1.03
C TRP A 314 12.39 21.11 -1.57
N HIS A 315 13.32 20.50 -2.29
CA HIS A 315 13.28 19.10 -2.66
C HIS A 315 14.64 18.43 -2.52
N TYR A 316 14.61 17.10 -2.36
CA TYR A 316 15.77 16.25 -2.55
C TYR A 316 15.39 15.10 -3.50
N GLN A 317 16.09 14.99 -4.61
CA GLN A 317 15.85 13.94 -5.61
C GLN A 317 16.78 12.76 -5.38
N THR A 318 16.22 11.60 -5.01
CA THR A 318 16.98 10.39 -4.69
C THR A 318 17.53 9.69 -5.93
N THR A 319 16.85 9.86 -7.09
CA THR A 319 17.24 9.21 -8.37
C THR A 319 17.02 10.20 -9.53
N PRO A 320 17.97 11.11 -9.80
CA PRO A 320 17.89 12.04 -10.93
C PRO A 320 17.83 11.32 -12.27
N GLY A 321 16.95 11.78 -13.18
CA GLY A 321 16.75 11.17 -14.49
C GLY A 321 16.40 9.70 -14.41
N GLU A 322 15.55 9.36 -13.47
CA GLU A 322 15.06 8.01 -13.15
C GLU A 322 14.59 7.23 -14.38
N THR A 323 14.82 5.92 -14.44
CA THR A 323 14.45 5.03 -15.54
C THR A 323 14.18 3.57 -15.10
N TRP A 324 14.34 3.25 -13.80
CA TRP A 324 14.27 1.90 -13.22
C TRP A 324 13.03 1.65 -12.35
N ASP A 325 12.08 2.58 -12.30
CA ASP A 325 10.94 2.57 -11.37
C ASP A 325 11.37 2.76 -9.88
N TYR A 326 12.41 3.58 -9.63
CA TYR A 326 12.93 3.83 -8.28
C TYR A 326 12.21 4.98 -7.57
N ASN A 327 11.00 4.71 -7.13
CA ASN A 327 10.14 5.66 -6.40
C ASN A 327 10.74 6.10 -5.07
N SER A 328 10.46 7.35 -4.65
CA SER A 328 10.63 7.88 -3.28
C SER A 328 9.33 7.93 -2.49
N SER A 329 8.35 7.12 -2.86
CA SER A 329 7.04 7.04 -2.19
C SER A 329 7.01 6.08 -1.00
N MET A 330 8.17 5.66 -0.49
CA MET A 330 8.34 4.87 0.75
C MET A 330 8.32 5.81 1.96
N ASP A 331 8.18 5.24 3.16
CA ASP A 331 8.00 6.02 4.37
C ASP A 331 8.99 7.17 4.52
N ILE A 332 8.48 8.31 4.96
CA ILE A 332 9.23 9.51 5.33
C ILE A 332 9.07 9.66 6.84
N THR A 333 9.99 9.06 7.59
CA THR A 333 9.91 9.00 9.06
C THR A 333 10.66 10.17 9.69
N LEU A 334 10.00 10.88 10.61
CA LEU A 334 10.62 12.00 11.33
C LEU A 334 11.31 11.50 12.61
N ALA A 335 12.55 11.90 12.79
CA ALA A 335 13.34 11.59 13.97
C ALA A 335 14.21 12.79 14.40
N THR A 336 14.75 12.68 15.61
CA THR A 336 15.89 13.49 16.06
C THR A 336 17.02 12.52 16.38
N LEU A 337 18.16 12.67 15.69
CA LEU A 337 19.34 11.84 15.88
C LEU A 337 20.49 12.66 16.47
N GLU A 338 21.31 12.03 17.31
CA GLU A 338 22.59 12.60 17.76
C GLU A 338 23.64 12.41 16.65
N ILE A 339 23.97 13.49 15.94
CA ILE A 339 24.95 13.48 14.85
C ILE A 339 26.05 14.51 15.17
N GLY A 340 27.29 14.02 15.32
CA GLY A 340 28.42 14.87 15.68
C GLY A 340 28.27 15.52 17.07
N GLY A 341 27.63 14.82 18.03
CA GLY A 341 27.38 15.29 19.38
C GLY A 341 26.31 16.39 19.48
N LYS A 342 25.44 16.52 18.49
CA LYS A 342 24.33 17.48 18.47
C LYS A 342 23.04 16.82 18.05
N PRO A 343 21.90 17.14 18.67
CA PRO A 343 20.59 16.70 18.20
C PRO A 343 20.27 17.32 16.85
N ARG A 344 19.94 16.51 15.86
CA ARG A 344 19.56 16.91 14.50
C ARG A 344 18.16 16.42 14.17
N PRO A 345 17.22 17.32 13.86
CA PRO A 345 15.93 16.94 13.27
C PRO A 345 16.15 16.40 11.85
N VAL A 346 15.76 15.15 11.61
CA VAL A 346 16.03 14.47 10.35
C VAL A 346 14.79 13.74 9.81
N ILE A 347 14.82 13.51 8.50
CA ILE A 347 14.02 12.52 7.81
C ILE A 347 14.87 11.25 7.66
N LEU A 348 14.29 10.10 8.00
CA LEU A 348 14.79 8.77 7.69
C LEU A 348 14.00 8.25 6.50
N HIS A 349 14.70 7.82 5.44
CA HIS A 349 14.07 7.41 4.20
C HIS A 349 14.83 6.25 3.53
N ALA A 350 14.12 5.16 3.27
CA ALA A 350 14.64 3.95 2.62
C ALA A 350 13.86 3.68 1.31
N PRO A 351 14.13 4.41 0.22
CA PRO A 351 13.40 4.25 -1.04
C PRO A 351 13.82 2.97 -1.81
N LYS A 352 13.14 2.71 -2.91
CA LYS A 352 13.39 1.56 -3.79
C LYS A 352 14.84 1.45 -4.26
N ASN A 353 15.53 2.59 -4.45
CA ASN A 353 16.87 2.67 -5.06
C ASN A 353 17.99 2.00 -4.26
N GLY A 354 17.72 1.60 -3.01
CA GLY A 354 18.61 0.80 -2.18
C GLY A 354 19.62 1.58 -1.34
N PHE A 355 19.50 2.91 -1.27
CA PHE A 355 20.26 3.75 -0.33
C PHE A 355 19.36 4.18 0.83
N PHE A 356 19.88 4.10 2.06
CA PHE A 356 19.23 4.65 3.25
C PHE A 356 19.70 6.08 3.46
N TYR A 357 18.76 7.03 3.43
CA TYR A 357 19.05 8.46 3.55
C TYR A 357 18.71 8.99 4.94
N VAL A 358 19.60 9.82 5.47
CA VAL A 358 19.34 10.73 6.58
C VAL A 358 19.40 12.16 6.05
N ILE A 359 18.28 12.86 6.09
CA ILE A 359 18.09 14.17 5.46
C ILE A 359 17.72 15.19 6.53
N ASP A 360 18.35 16.36 6.51
CA ASP A 360 17.99 17.48 7.38
C ASP A 360 16.59 18.00 7.03
N ARG A 361 15.69 18.06 8.02
CA ARG A 361 14.27 18.43 7.78
C ARG A 361 14.08 19.89 7.39
N GLU A 362 14.94 20.76 7.86
CA GLU A 362 14.83 22.19 7.59
C GLU A 362 15.24 22.53 6.16
N THR A 363 16.32 21.93 5.69
CA THR A 363 17.00 22.34 4.46
C THR A 363 16.88 21.36 3.30
N GLY A 364 16.49 20.10 3.56
CA GLY A 364 16.52 19.02 2.56
C GLY A 364 17.93 18.50 2.25
N LYS A 365 18.97 18.94 2.98
CA LYS A 365 20.33 18.50 2.78
C LYS A 365 20.52 17.04 3.25
N VAL A 366 21.10 16.19 2.41
CA VAL A 366 21.52 14.84 2.79
C VAL A 366 22.71 14.92 3.76
N LEU A 367 22.55 14.32 4.92
CA LEU A 367 23.61 14.24 5.94
C LEU A 367 24.42 12.95 5.80
N SER A 368 23.76 11.85 5.46
CA SER A 368 24.38 10.57 5.14
C SER A 368 23.49 9.72 4.23
N ALA A 369 24.13 8.85 3.44
CA ALA A 369 23.43 7.91 2.55
C ALA A 369 24.33 6.73 2.23
N GLU A 370 23.93 5.51 2.64
CA GLU A 370 24.68 4.27 2.40
C GLU A 370 23.75 3.17 1.86
N LYS A 371 24.33 2.18 1.19
CA LYS A 371 23.59 1.03 0.65
C LYS A 371 23.09 0.14 1.77
N PHE A 372 21.77 -0.09 1.82
CA PHE A 372 21.17 -1.01 2.80
C PHE A 372 20.74 -2.36 2.18
N GLY A 373 21.11 -2.58 0.91
CA GLY A 373 20.92 -3.82 0.17
C GLY A 373 21.84 -3.88 -1.04
N LYS A 374 21.63 -4.85 -1.93
CA LYS A 374 22.43 -4.98 -3.15
C LYS A 374 22.05 -3.92 -4.17
N VAL A 375 23.01 -3.07 -4.54
CA VAL A 375 22.85 -1.95 -5.47
C VAL A 375 23.97 -1.98 -6.51
N THR A 376 23.60 -2.01 -7.80
CA THR A 376 24.55 -2.01 -8.93
C THR A 376 24.37 -0.83 -9.89
N TRP A 377 23.32 -0.01 -9.72
CA TRP A 377 23.06 1.15 -10.57
C TRP A 377 23.95 2.37 -10.20
N ALA A 378 24.37 2.47 -8.94
CA ALA A 378 25.23 3.54 -8.44
C ALA A 378 26.29 2.99 -7.47
N GLU A 379 27.46 3.62 -7.46
CA GLU A 379 28.54 3.30 -6.53
C GLU A 379 28.24 3.82 -5.11
N ARG A 380 27.89 5.09 -5.02
CA ARG A 380 27.58 5.83 -3.77
C ARG A 380 26.78 7.10 -4.08
N ILE A 381 26.32 7.76 -3.04
CA ILE A 381 25.82 9.13 -3.08
C ILE A 381 26.98 10.08 -2.73
N ASP A 382 27.26 11.03 -3.59
CA ASP A 382 28.21 12.10 -3.29
C ASP A 382 27.54 13.12 -2.36
N LEU A 383 27.96 13.17 -1.10
CA LEU A 383 27.35 14.05 -0.08
C LEU A 383 27.62 15.54 -0.32
N ALA A 384 28.60 15.91 -1.13
CA ALA A 384 28.87 17.31 -1.47
C ALA A 384 27.80 17.86 -2.42
N THR A 385 27.35 17.04 -3.36
CA THR A 385 26.34 17.40 -4.36
C THR A 385 24.95 16.83 -4.07
N GLY A 386 24.85 15.83 -3.20
CA GLY A 386 23.64 15.05 -2.95
C GLY A 386 23.29 14.06 -4.09
N ARG A 387 24.16 13.87 -5.08
CA ARG A 387 23.87 13.10 -6.30
C ARG A 387 24.49 11.71 -6.29
N PRO A 388 23.84 10.72 -6.92
CA PRO A 388 24.44 9.40 -7.11
C PRO A 388 25.62 9.48 -8.09
N ILE A 389 26.68 8.71 -7.81
CA ILE A 389 27.73 8.37 -8.77
C ILE A 389 27.26 7.07 -9.47
N GLU A 390 26.71 7.22 -10.65
CA GLU A 390 26.16 6.10 -11.39
C GLU A 390 27.25 5.15 -11.91
N VAL A 391 26.93 3.85 -11.96
CA VAL A 391 27.81 2.84 -12.55
C VAL A 391 27.64 2.87 -14.08
N PRO A 392 28.71 2.97 -14.87
CA PRO A 392 28.65 2.89 -16.33
C PRO A 392 27.92 1.62 -16.80
N GLY A 393 27.00 1.79 -17.76
CA GLY A 393 26.20 0.67 -18.30
C GLY A 393 25.00 0.24 -17.42
N ALA A 394 24.74 0.88 -16.29
CA ALA A 394 23.54 0.62 -15.48
C ALA A 394 22.26 1.12 -16.17
N ARG A 395 22.36 2.15 -17.02
CA ARG A 395 21.27 2.58 -17.89
C ARG A 395 21.22 1.69 -19.13
N TYR A 396 20.03 1.17 -19.42
CA TYR A 396 19.79 0.24 -20.55
C TYR A 396 19.59 0.96 -21.90
N GLU A 397 20.05 2.20 -22.01
CA GLU A 397 19.87 3.05 -23.18
C GLU A 397 20.66 2.58 -24.41
N GLU A 398 21.73 1.82 -24.21
CA GLU A 398 22.61 1.30 -25.28
C GLU A 398 22.55 -0.23 -25.40
N ALA A 399 22.32 -0.91 -24.29
CA ALA A 399 22.27 -2.37 -24.21
C ALA A 399 21.39 -2.84 -23.05
N THR A 400 20.90 -4.07 -23.14
CA THR A 400 20.20 -4.74 -22.04
C THR A 400 21.06 -4.72 -20.76
N ALA A 401 20.47 -4.34 -19.64
CA ALA A 401 21.15 -4.23 -18.34
C ALA A 401 20.46 -5.08 -17.26
N LEU A 402 21.25 -5.89 -16.54
CA LEU A 402 20.80 -6.58 -15.32
C LEU A 402 21.14 -5.72 -14.10
N VAL A 403 20.15 -5.19 -13.44
CA VAL A 403 20.32 -4.17 -12.39
C VAL A 403 19.73 -4.64 -11.07
N TRP A 404 20.45 -4.43 -9.98
CA TRP A 404 19.98 -4.48 -8.60
C TRP A 404 19.85 -3.06 -8.04
N PRO A 405 18.77 -2.80 -7.27
CA PRO A 405 17.62 -3.65 -7.05
C PRO A 405 16.73 -3.76 -8.30
N SER A 406 15.77 -4.68 -8.23
CA SER A 406 14.68 -4.76 -9.22
C SER A 406 13.76 -3.53 -9.17
N THR A 407 12.77 -3.46 -10.07
CA THR A 407 11.70 -2.45 -10.04
C THR A 407 10.92 -2.45 -8.72
N MET A 408 10.97 -3.55 -7.94
CA MET A 408 10.37 -3.62 -6.61
C MET A 408 11.19 -2.94 -5.52
N GLY A 409 12.46 -2.63 -5.79
CA GLY A 409 13.37 -1.97 -4.85
C GLY A 409 14.00 -2.91 -3.83
N VAL A 410 14.90 -2.37 -3.00
CA VAL A 410 15.36 -3.04 -1.78
C VAL A 410 14.30 -2.96 -0.69
N HIS A 411 13.51 -1.91 -0.66
CA HIS A 411 12.35 -1.68 0.19
C HIS A 411 11.21 -1.12 -0.65
N ASN A 412 9.96 -1.39 -0.25
CA ASN A 412 8.77 -0.89 -0.93
C ASN A 412 7.80 -0.23 0.08
N TRP A 413 6.52 -0.17 -0.23
CA TRP A 413 5.50 0.52 0.58
C TRP A 413 5.21 -0.11 1.94
N GLN A 414 5.65 -1.32 2.22
CA GLN A 414 5.45 -1.95 3.53
C GLN A 414 6.15 -1.11 4.60
N PRO A 415 5.42 -0.62 5.62
CA PRO A 415 6.00 0.29 6.58
C PRO A 415 7.27 -0.21 7.26
N MET A 416 8.29 0.64 7.29
CA MET A 416 9.41 0.50 8.21
C MET A 416 9.04 1.09 9.57
N SER A 417 9.75 0.71 10.65
CA SER A 417 9.52 1.31 11.97
C SER A 417 10.82 1.79 12.61
N PHE A 418 10.77 2.92 13.33
CA PHE A 418 11.93 3.48 14.04
C PHE A 418 11.70 3.47 15.54
N ASN A 419 12.61 2.82 16.28
CA ASN A 419 12.60 2.78 17.74
C ASN A 419 13.67 3.73 18.30
N ALA A 420 13.23 4.77 18.98
CA ALA A 420 14.12 5.77 19.55
C ALA A 420 14.98 5.21 20.72
N GLN A 421 14.57 4.14 21.39
CA GLN A 421 15.34 3.53 22.49
C GLN A 421 16.52 2.70 21.98
N THR A 422 16.32 1.95 20.88
CA THR A 422 17.41 1.18 20.25
C THR A 422 18.22 2.04 19.27
N GLY A 423 17.64 3.15 18.79
CA GLY A 423 18.21 3.97 17.72
C GLY A 423 18.14 3.29 16.34
N LEU A 424 17.40 2.19 16.19
CA LEU A 424 17.39 1.37 14.99
C LEU A 424 16.11 1.56 14.17
N VAL A 425 16.26 1.44 12.85
CA VAL A 425 15.15 1.35 11.87
C VAL A 425 14.99 -0.11 11.45
N TYR A 426 13.77 -0.64 11.52
CA TYR A 426 13.46 -2.01 11.09
C TYR A 426 12.76 -1.98 9.74
N ILE A 427 13.39 -2.60 8.76
CA ILE A 427 13.04 -2.46 7.34
C ILE A 427 12.73 -3.84 6.75
N PRO A 428 11.54 -4.08 6.18
CA PRO A 428 11.30 -5.24 5.32
C PRO A 428 12.11 -5.08 4.02
N THR A 429 13.11 -5.93 3.80
CA THR A 429 13.98 -5.83 2.63
C THR A 429 13.74 -6.94 1.61
N LEU A 430 14.01 -6.61 0.36
CA LEU A 430 13.95 -7.49 -0.79
C LEU A 430 15.28 -7.42 -1.56
N GLU A 431 15.84 -8.56 -1.95
CA GLU A 431 16.98 -8.63 -2.84
C GLU A 431 16.60 -9.41 -4.10
N MET A 432 16.40 -8.68 -5.18
CA MET A 432 16.02 -9.21 -6.49
C MET A 432 16.57 -8.27 -7.58
N ALA A 433 16.91 -8.80 -8.76
CA ALA A 433 17.29 -8.01 -9.93
C ALA A 433 16.12 -7.84 -10.90
N SER A 434 16.22 -6.85 -11.79
CA SER A 434 15.46 -6.80 -13.03
C SER A 434 16.39 -6.73 -14.23
N LEU A 435 15.97 -7.41 -15.29
CA LEU A 435 16.56 -7.27 -16.60
C LEU A 435 15.81 -6.15 -17.34
N PHE A 436 16.51 -5.05 -17.61
CA PHE A 436 15.96 -3.92 -18.36
C PHE A 436 16.36 -4.04 -19.82
N ASP A 437 15.37 -3.99 -20.71
CA ASP A 437 15.55 -4.16 -22.14
C ASP A 437 14.57 -3.25 -22.89
N ASP A 438 15.08 -2.39 -23.77
CA ASP A 438 14.24 -1.51 -24.58
C ASP A 438 14.29 -1.87 -26.08
N ARG A 439 14.81 -3.04 -26.44
CA ARG A 439 14.85 -3.52 -27.82
C ARG A 439 13.44 -3.63 -28.39
N GLY A 440 13.25 -3.09 -29.58
CA GLY A 440 11.96 -3.02 -30.26
C GLY A 440 11.08 -1.83 -29.83
N ILE A 441 11.51 -1.02 -28.88
CA ILE A 441 10.83 0.23 -28.53
C ILE A 441 11.37 1.36 -29.43
N ASP A 442 10.50 1.91 -30.27
CA ASP A 442 10.80 3.11 -31.06
C ASP A 442 10.29 4.36 -30.32
N PRO A 443 11.19 5.18 -29.74
CA PRO A 443 10.78 6.38 -29.00
C PRO A 443 9.91 7.36 -29.80
N LYS A 444 10.09 7.41 -31.13
CA LYS A 444 9.33 8.33 -32.00
C LYS A 444 7.90 7.86 -32.28
N ARG A 445 7.64 6.56 -32.12
CA ARG A 445 6.33 5.93 -32.38
C ARG A 445 5.64 5.50 -31.08
N PHE A 446 6.31 5.62 -29.95
CA PHE A 446 5.75 5.23 -28.68
C PHE A 446 4.59 6.16 -28.31
N GLY A 447 3.45 5.58 -27.92
CA GLY A 447 2.28 6.28 -27.45
C GLY A 447 1.72 5.62 -26.20
N MET A 448 1.26 6.44 -25.26
CA MET A 448 0.56 5.94 -24.06
C MET A 448 -0.80 5.38 -24.45
N GLN A 449 -1.10 4.20 -23.94
CA GLN A 449 -2.39 3.55 -24.10
C GLN A 449 -3.04 3.33 -22.73
N SER A 450 -4.25 3.80 -22.56
CA SER A 450 -5.01 3.69 -21.31
C SER A 450 -5.36 2.25 -20.91
N THR A 451 -5.19 1.31 -21.82
CA THR A 451 -5.62 -0.08 -21.67
C THR A 451 -4.49 -1.03 -21.28
N LYS A 452 -3.25 -0.55 -21.19
CA LYS A 452 -2.08 -1.38 -20.89
C LYS A 452 -1.05 -0.71 -19.97
N LEU A 453 -0.15 -1.51 -19.44
CA LEU A 453 1.03 -1.07 -18.70
C LEU A 453 2.07 -0.49 -19.67
N ASN A 454 2.31 0.82 -19.61
CA ASN A 454 3.18 1.56 -20.54
C ASN A 454 4.54 1.85 -19.89
N THR A 455 5.42 0.87 -19.83
CA THR A 455 6.77 1.05 -19.25
C THR A 455 7.78 1.64 -20.24
N GLY A 456 7.56 1.44 -21.53
CA GLY A 456 8.58 1.74 -22.56
C GLY A 456 9.71 0.71 -22.58
N LEU A 457 9.45 -0.50 -22.07
CA LEU A 457 10.36 -1.65 -22.03
C LEU A 457 9.75 -2.85 -22.72
N ALA A 458 10.59 -3.77 -23.17
CA ALA A 458 10.18 -5.10 -23.55
C ALA A 458 9.69 -5.85 -22.30
N MET A 459 8.42 -6.28 -22.32
CA MET A 459 7.83 -6.96 -21.16
C MET A 459 8.29 -8.42 -21.11
N PRO A 460 8.72 -8.92 -19.92
CA PRO A 460 9.08 -10.32 -19.76
C PRO A 460 7.82 -11.20 -19.92
N VAL A 461 7.93 -12.27 -20.71
CA VAL A 461 6.82 -13.21 -20.96
C VAL A 461 6.93 -14.46 -20.08
N GLY A 462 8.11 -14.78 -19.61
CA GLY A 462 8.41 -15.95 -18.78
C GLY A 462 8.23 -15.71 -17.29
N ASP A 463 8.41 -16.78 -16.51
CA ASP A 463 8.37 -16.75 -15.05
C ASP A 463 9.78 -16.46 -14.49
N ALA A 464 9.83 -15.91 -13.27
CA ALA A 464 11.10 -15.72 -12.59
C ALA A 464 11.70 -17.08 -12.16
N PRO A 465 13.04 -17.25 -12.20
CA PRO A 465 13.69 -18.44 -11.66
C PRO A 465 13.34 -18.64 -10.18
N PRO A 466 13.28 -19.88 -9.67
CA PRO A 466 12.90 -20.18 -8.28
C PRO A 466 13.79 -19.50 -7.22
N ASP A 467 15.03 -19.18 -7.57
CA ASP A 467 16.05 -18.52 -6.73
C ASP A 467 16.26 -17.04 -7.08
N ALA A 468 15.36 -16.45 -7.86
CA ALA A 468 15.51 -15.08 -8.38
C ALA A 468 15.56 -14.00 -7.30
N GLY A 469 15.11 -14.31 -6.09
CA GLY A 469 15.08 -13.32 -5.02
C GLY A 469 15.03 -13.91 -3.62
N LYS A 470 15.38 -13.08 -2.65
CA LYS A 470 15.30 -13.36 -1.22
C LYS A 470 14.87 -12.12 -0.46
N SER A 471 14.47 -12.27 0.79
CA SER A 471 14.01 -11.18 1.66
C SER A 471 14.57 -11.32 3.07
N ALA A 472 14.55 -10.21 3.82
CA ALA A 472 14.95 -10.19 5.21
C ALA A 472 14.23 -9.09 5.99
N LEU A 473 14.14 -9.25 7.30
CA LEU A 473 13.92 -8.17 8.24
C LEU A 473 15.28 -7.61 8.65
N LEU A 474 15.55 -6.37 8.26
CA LEU A 474 16.80 -5.67 8.51
C LEU A 474 16.63 -4.65 9.65
N ALA A 475 17.52 -4.65 10.64
CA ALA A 475 17.69 -3.53 11.56
C ALA A 475 18.89 -2.69 11.12
N TRP A 476 18.62 -1.42 10.84
CA TRP A 476 19.59 -0.46 10.33
C TRP A 476 19.91 0.61 11.38
N ASP A 477 21.17 0.87 11.62
CA ASP A 477 21.63 2.00 12.42
C ASP A 477 21.74 3.25 11.51
N PRO A 478 20.86 4.24 11.64
CA PRO A 478 20.85 5.41 10.77
C PRO A 478 22.01 6.39 11.04
N VAL A 479 22.64 6.31 12.20
CA VAL A 479 23.79 7.16 12.56
C VAL A 479 25.07 6.57 12.03
N GLN A 480 25.28 5.26 12.25
CA GLN A 480 26.47 4.54 11.77
C GLN A 480 26.37 4.08 10.32
N GLN A 481 25.17 4.21 9.72
CA GLN A 481 24.87 3.80 8.35
C GLN A 481 25.29 2.35 8.05
N ARG A 482 24.86 1.42 8.91
CA ARG A 482 25.14 -0.01 8.77
C ARG A 482 24.07 -0.89 9.37
N ALA A 483 24.00 -2.12 8.93
CA ALA A 483 23.16 -3.14 9.53
C ALA A 483 23.63 -3.44 10.97
N ALA A 484 22.70 -3.41 11.92
CA ALA A 484 22.90 -3.93 13.28
C ALA A 484 22.68 -5.45 13.30
N TRP A 485 21.61 -5.90 12.66
CA TRP A 485 21.28 -7.30 12.45
C TRP A 485 20.38 -7.50 11.24
N SER A 486 20.31 -8.71 10.72
CA SER A 486 19.42 -9.09 9.62
C SER A 486 18.92 -10.51 9.82
N VAL A 487 17.61 -10.73 9.68
CA VAL A 487 16.96 -12.04 9.80
C VAL A 487 16.32 -12.39 8.46
N PRO A 488 16.75 -13.48 7.80
CA PRO A 488 16.10 -13.95 6.58
C PRO A 488 14.61 -14.24 6.83
N THR A 489 13.77 -13.85 5.87
CA THR A 489 12.32 -14.06 5.92
C THR A 489 11.87 -14.93 4.75
N PRO A 490 10.76 -15.68 4.91
CA PRO A 490 10.26 -16.56 3.84
C PRO A 490 9.65 -15.75 2.70
N GLY A 491 9.82 -16.25 1.47
CA GLY A 491 9.26 -15.62 0.27
C GLY A 491 9.86 -14.27 -0.03
N LEU A 492 9.13 -13.41 -0.73
CA LEU A 492 9.65 -12.12 -1.20
C LEU A 492 8.88 -10.92 -0.69
N TRP A 493 7.60 -11.06 -0.35
CA TRP A 493 6.73 -9.92 -0.09
C TRP A 493 6.14 -10.00 1.32
N ASN A 494 6.96 -9.68 2.31
CA ASN A 494 6.57 -9.71 3.72
C ASN A 494 5.90 -8.39 4.15
N GLY A 495 5.17 -8.43 5.27
CA GLY A 495 4.45 -7.29 5.80
C GLY A 495 5.35 -6.20 6.37
N GLY A 496 4.74 -5.04 6.63
CA GLY A 496 5.39 -3.95 7.33
C GLY A 496 5.68 -4.26 8.80
N THR A 497 6.48 -3.40 9.43
CA THR A 497 6.92 -3.55 10.81
C THR A 497 6.20 -2.60 11.76
N MET A 498 6.16 -2.97 13.02
CA MET A 498 5.77 -2.13 14.15
C MET A 498 6.71 -2.44 15.32
N THR A 499 7.19 -1.41 16.01
CA THR A 499 8.05 -1.57 17.19
C THR A 499 7.41 -0.99 18.44
N THR A 500 7.83 -1.48 19.61
CA THR A 500 7.35 -0.99 20.91
C THR A 500 8.49 -0.70 21.86
N ASP A 501 8.24 0.14 22.85
CA ASP A 501 9.15 0.39 23.97
C ASP A 501 9.27 -0.83 24.91
N GLY A 502 8.50 -1.90 24.69
CA GLY A 502 8.71 -3.21 25.28
C GLY A 502 9.94 -3.95 24.73
N GLY A 503 10.67 -3.35 23.78
CA GLY A 503 11.85 -3.90 23.13
C GLY A 503 11.54 -4.96 22.07
N LEU A 504 10.41 -4.83 21.40
CA LEU A 504 9.92 -5.78 20.41
C LEU A 504 9.76 -5.14 19.02
N VAL A 505 9.95 -5.96 17.99
CA VAL A 505 9.54 -5.68 16.61
C VAL A 505 8.58 -6.76 16.15
N PHE A 506 7.45 -6.36 15.59
CA PHE A 506 6.45 -7.27 15.04
C PHE A 506 6.42 -7.17 13.52
N GLN A 507 6.33 -8.34 12.86
CA GLN A 507 6.18 -8.44 11.41
C GLN A 507 5.32 -9.63 11.02
N GLY A 508 4.37 -9.41 10.11
CA GLY A 508 3.69 -10.48 9.39
C GLY A 508 4.51 -10.95 8.19
N GLN A 509 4.42 -12.23 7.85
CA GLN A 509 5.21 -12.82 6.77
C GLN A 509 4.34 -13.45 5.68
N SER A 510 4.93 -13.64 4.51
CA SER A 510 4.27 -14.19 3.33
C SER A 510 3.84 -15.65 3.49
N ASP A 511 4.48 -16.40 4.40
CA ASP A 511 4.14 -17.77 4.74
C ASP A 511 2.99 -17.91 5.76
N GLY A 512 2.42 -16.78 6.21
CA GLY A 512 1.33 -16.76 7.18
C GLY A 512 1.78 -16.69 8.64
N ARG A 513 3.07 -16.54 8.91
CA ARG A 513 3.56 -16.33 10.28
C ARG A 513 3.46 -14.87 10.68
N PHE A 514 2.97 -14.65 11.90
CA PHE A 514 3.05 -13.36 12.58
C PHE A 514 4.06 -13.49 13.71
N ASN A 515 5.16 -12.76 13.65
CA ASN A 515 6.30 -12.93 14.51
C ASN A 515 6.59 -11.69 15.35
N ALA A 516 7.14 -11.91 16.56
CA ALA A 516 7.79 -10.90 17.39
C ALA A 516 9.27 -11.23 17.53
N TYR A 517 10.09 -10.19 17.37
CA TYR A 517 11.55 -10.27 17.48
C TYR A 517 12.04 -9.35 18.59
N ASP A 518 13.17 -9.73 19.23
CA ASP A 518 13.92 -8.82 20.07
C ASP A 518 14.47 -7.66 19.23
N ALA A 519 14.12 -6.46 19.60
CA ALA A 519 14.45 -5.25 18.83
C ALA A 519 15.96 -4.98 18.74
N ALA A 520 16.72 -5.41 19.74
CA ALA A 520 18.17 -5.17 19.79
C ALA A 520 18.98 -6.24 19.04
N THR A 521 18.49 -7.50 18.97
CA THR A 521 19.27 -8.64 18.48
C THR A 521 18.71 -9.35 17.27
N GLY A 522 17.41 -9.15 16.96
CA GLY A 522 16.71 -9.88 15.90
C GLY A 522 16.29 -11.30 16.27
N GLY A 523 16.54 -11.74 17.53
CA GLY A 523 16.10 -13.06 17.98
C GLY A 523 14.57 -13.18 17.99
N GLN A 524 14.04 -14.24 17.35
CA GLN A 524 12.59 -14.49 17.37
C GLN A 524 12.15 -14.94 18.75
N LEU A 525 11.21 -14.21 19.36
CA LEU A 525 10.69 -14.47 20.71
C LEU A 525 9.31 -15.10 20.70
N TRP A 526 8.51 -14.87 19.68
CA TRP A 526 7.15 -15.38 19.55
C TRP A 526 6.75 -15.53 18.08
N SER A 527 5.84 -16.48 17.81
CA SER A 527 5.30 -16.73 16.47
C SER A 527 3.87 -17.26 16.55
N PHE A 528 3.02 -16.83 15.64
CA PHE A 528 1.65 -17.28 15.49
C PHE A 528 1.36 -17.65 14.05
N ASP A 529 0.66 -18.77 13.81
CA ASP A 529 0.21 -19.17 12.49
C ASP A 529 -1.15 -18.50 12.19
N ALA A 530 -1.12 -17.50 11.33
CA ALA A 530 -2.30 -16.76 10.91
C ALA A 530 -3.09 -17.46 9.76
N GLN A 531 -2.62 -18.59 9.28
CA GLN A 531 -3.24 -19.42 8.23
C GLN A 531 -3.34 -18.75 6.84
N MET A 532 -2.77 -17.58 6.65
CA MET A 532 -2.66 -16.87 5.38
C MET A 532 -1.56 -15.80 5.46
N GLY A 533 -0.92 -15.51 4.33
CA GLY A 533 0.13 -14.49 4.25
C GLY A 533 -0.31 -13.11 4.73
N ILE A 534 0.62 -12.36 5.30
CA ILE A 534 0.40 -11.03 5.88
C ILE A 534 1.27 -10.03 5.12
N THR A 535 0.64 -9.00 4.54
CA THR A 535 1.33 -7.94 3.80
C THR A 535 1.15 -6.55 4.43
N GLY A 536 0.12 -6.35 5.26
CA GLY A 536 -0.08 -5.13 6.04
C GLY A 536 0.86 -5.04 7.25
N ALA A 537 0.92 -3.87 7.89
CA ALA A 537 1.64 -3.70 9.14
C ALA A 537 0.71 -3.85 10.35
N PRO A 538 1.20 -4.41 11.47
CA PRO A 538 0.46 -4.46 12.72
C PRO A 538 0.40 -3.09 13.40
N ILE A 539 -0.56 -2.95 14.32
CA ILE A 539 -0.69 -1.82 15.24
C ILE A 539 -0.78 -2.32 16.68
N THR A 540 -0.50 -1.45 17.64
CA THR A 540 -0.74 -1.71 19.05
C THR A 540 -1.41 -0.52 19.73
N PHE A 541 -2.29 -0.80 20.69
CA PHE A 541 -3.09 0.19 21.40
C PHE A 541 -3.53 -0.35 22.75
N GLU A 542 -4.13 0.50 23.59
CA GLU A 542 -4.69 0.12 24.87
C GLU A 542 -6.22 0.18 24.84
N ALA A 543 -6.88 -0.82 25.39
CA ALA A 543 -8.31 -0.82 25.61
C ALA A 543 -8.64 -1.50 26.97
N GLY A 544 -9.40 -0.79 27.83
CA GLY A 544 -9.75 -1.29 29.16
C GLY A 544 -8.54 -1.61 30.04
N GLY A 545 -7.45 -0.85 29.93
CA GLY A 545 -6.22 -1.01 30.72
C GLY A 545 -5.30 -2.15 30.25
N GLN A 546 -5.60 -2.79 29.12
CA GLN A 546 -4.78 -3.85 28.52
C GLN A 546 -4.24 -3.42 27.16
N GLN A 547 -2.98 -3.80 26.90
CA GLN A 547 -2.35 -3.63 25.59
C GLN A 547 -2.79 -4.73 24.64
N TYR A 548 -3.21 -4.33 23.43
CA TYR A 548 -3.58 -5.20 22.32
C TYR A 548 -2.65 -4.99 21.14
N ILE A 549 -2.52 -6.02 20.32
CA ILE A 549 -1.86 -5.96 19.01
C ILE A 549 -2.85 -6.45 17.98
N SER A 550 -3.03 -5.69 16.90
CA SER A 550 -3.92 -6.09 15.80
C SER A 550 -3.20 -6.06 14.47
N VAL A 551 -3.55 -7.02 13.60
CA VAL A 551 -3.02 -7.12 12.24
C VAL A 551 -4.09 -7.61 11.28
N VAL A 552 -4.11 -7.05 10.07
CA VAL A 552 -4.93 -7.59 8.98
C VAL A 552 -4.14 -8.68 8.28
N VAL A 553 -4.68 -9.89 8.32
CA VAL A 553 -4.17 -11.05 7.59
C VAL A 553 -4.78 -11.04 6.20
N GLY A 554 -3.93 -11.06 5.19
CA GLY A 554 -4.38 -11.05 3.81
C GLY A 554 -3.23 -10.88 2.84
N TRP A 555 -3.26 -11.66 1.81
CA TRP A 555 -2.37 -11.58 0.67
C TRP A 555 -2.95 -10.59 -0.34
N GLY A 556 -2.11 -9.97 -1.14
CA GLY A 556 -2.59 -9.01 -2.15
C GLY A 556 -1.57 -7.94 -2.53
N GLY A 557 -2.04 -6.88 -3.14
CA GLY A 557 -1.20 -5.82 -3.68
C GLY A 557 -0.45 -6.27 -4.94
N SER A 558 0.77 -5.76 -5.13
CA SER A 558 1.57 -6.00 -6.34
C SER A 558 2.32 -7.35 -6.35
N ALA A 559 2.35 -8.08 -5.24
CA ALA A 559 3.11 -9.32 -5.15
C ALA A 559 2.75 -10.37 -6.23
N PRO A 560 1.46 -10.68 -6.48
CA PRO A 560 1.09 -11.65 -7.51
C PRO A 560 1.52 -11.22 -8.91
N ALA A 561 1.45 -9.91 -9.18
CA ALA A 561 1.76 -9.37 -10.49
C ALA A 561 3.22 -9.55 -10.91
N PHE A 562 4.15 -9.42 -9.95
CA PHE A 562 5.58 -9.35 -10.26
C PHE A 562 6.38 -10.57 -9.85
N PHE A 563 5.80 -11.46 -9.03
CA PHE A 563 6.55 -12.61 -8.50
C PHE A 563 6.05 -13.97 -9.00
N GLY A 564 4.89 -14.05 -9.68
CA GLY A 564 4.40 -15.26 -10.32
C GLY A 564 4.49 -16.50 -9.44
N SER A 565 5.24 -17.52 -9.88
CA SER A 565 5.44 -18.77 -9.16
C SER A 565 6.13 -18.60 -7.80
N LEU A 566 7.01 -17.59 -7.63
CA LEU A 566 7.63 -17.29 -6.34
C LEU A 566 6.62 -16.86 -5.28
N ALA A 567 5.55 -16.15 -5.68
CA ALA A 567 4.44 -15.84 -4.79
C ALA A 567 3.51 -17.04 -4.59
N ALA A 568 3.30 -17.83 -5.63
CA ALA A 568 2.43 -19.02 -5.60
C ALA A 568 2.96 -20.17 -4.76
N GLN A 569 4.27 -20.21 -4.45
CA GLN A 569 4.87 -21.26 -3.62
C GLN A 569 4.20 -21.44 -2.26
N HIS A 570 3.56 -20.39 -1.73
CA HIS A 570 2.83 -20.46 -0.47
C HIS A 570 1.47 -21.18 -0.59
N GLY A 571 0.95 -21.39 -1.80
CA GLY A 571 -0.28 -22.12 -2.04
C GLY A 571 -1.57 -21.40 -1.61
N TRP A 572 -1.53 -20.08 -1.43
CA TRP A 572 -2.71 -19.27 -1.14
C TRP A 572 -3.64 -19.23 -2.36
N GLN A 573 -4.93 -19.46 -2.15
CA GLN A 573 -5.92 -19.49 -3.23
C GLN A 573 -7.02 -18.45 -2.98
N ALA A 574 -7.34 -17.68 -4.01
CA ALA A 574 -8.41 -16.68 -3.99
C ALA A 574 -9.74 -17.35 -3.56
N ARG A 575 -10.46 -16.68 -2.65
CA ARG A 575 -11.76 -17.11 -2.10
C ARG A 575 -11.75 -18.42 -1.29
N VAL A 576 -10.60 -19.07 -1.13
CA VAL A 576 -10.45 -20.28 -0.30
C VAL A 576 -9.90 -19.89 1.07
N HIS A 577 -8.87 -19.04 1.08
CA HIS A 577 -8.24 -18.58 2.30
C HIS A 577 -8.82 -17.20 2.66
N PRO A 578 -9.53 -17.06 3.80
CA PRO A 578 -10.21 -15.82 4.16
C PRO A 578 -9.22 -14.76 4.65
N HIS A 579 -9.43 -13.51 4.24
CA HIS A 579 -8.81 -12.37 4.90
C HIS A 579 -9.43 -12.19 6.29
N ARG A 580 -8.63 -11.77 7.27
CA ARG A 580 -9.05 -11.65 8.67
C ARG A 580 -8.42 -10.44 9.36
N LEU A 581 -9.15 -9.86 10.30
CA LEU A 581 -8.56 -9.02 11.34
C LEU A 581 -8.30 -9.90 12.56
N LEU A 582 -7.04 -9.99 12.98
CA LEU A 582 -6.64 -10.68 14.20
C LEU A 582 -6.25 -9.68 15.27
N THR A 583 -6.66 -9.96 16.51
CA THR A 583 -6.26 -9.15 17.66
C THR A 583 -5.75 -10.05 18.78
N PHE A 584 -4.61 -9.67 19.33
CA PHE A 584 -3.86 -10.41 20.34
C PHE A 584 -3.80 -9.64 21.66
N VAL A 585 -3.78 -10.37 22.77
CA VAL A 585 -3.64 -9.86 24.13
C VAL A 585 -2.86 -10.86 24.98
N ARG A 586 -2.22 -10.42 26.06
CA ARG A 586 -1.59 -11.36 27.00
C ARG A 586 -2.62 -12.31 27.59
N GLY A 587 -2.31 -13.61 27.59
CA GLY A 587 -3.22 -14.66 28.04
C GLY A 587 -4.42 -14.92 27.15
N GLY A 588 -4.46 -14.41 25.92
CA GLY A 588 -5.48 -14.69 24.92
C GLY A 588 -5.54 -16.20 24.61
N ARG A 589 -6.75 -16.77 24.44
CA ARG A 589 -6.97 -18.22 24.25
C ARG A 589 -7.90 -18.56 23.11
N ALA A 590 -8.32 -17.58 22.32
CA ALA A 590 -9.13 -17.85 21.13
C ALA A 590 -8.35 -18.69 20.12
N ARG A 591 -9.09 -19.40 19.28
CA ARG A 591 -8.51 -20.22 18.19
C ARG A 591 -9.05 -19.71 16.86
N LEU A 592 -8.24 -19.78 15.83
CA LEU A 592 -8.72 -19.52 14.48
C LEU A 592 -9.66 -20.62 14.03
N PRO A 593 -10.69 -20.27 13.22
CA PRO A 593 -11.46 -21.27 12.51
C PRO A 593 -10.56 -22.11 11.60
N ASP A 594 -10.89 -23.38 11.43
CA ASP A 594 -10.17 -24.24 10.50
C ASP A 594 -10.31 -23.72 9.07
N THR A 595 -9.17 -23.68 8.36
CA THR A 595 -9.12 -23.36 6.93
C THR A 595 -8.46 -24.50 6.17
N PRO A 596 -8.84 -24.71 4.91
CA PRO A 596 -8.11 -25.67 4.08
C PRO A 596 -6.61 -25.36 4.07
N PRO A 597 -5.73 -26.36 4.11
CA PRO A 597 -4.30 -26.10 4.00
C PRO A 597 -3.96 -25.50 2.63
N PRO A 598 -2.91 -24.67 2.55
CA PRO A 598 -2.42 -24.17 1.27
C PRO A 598 -2.14 -25.30 0.29
N GLN A 599 -2.56 -25.17 -0.94
CA GLN A 599 -2.39 -26.20 -1.97
C GLN A 599 -1.95 -25.56 -3.29
N GLN A 600 -1.05 -26.25 -3.97
CA GLN A 600 -0.71 -25.91 -5.35
C GLN A 600 -1.91 -26.12 -6.26
N VAL A 601 -2.16 -25.14 -7.12
CA VAL A 601 -3.26 -25.22 -8.08
C VAL A 601 -2.94 -26.26 -9.15
N LYS A 602 -3.92 -27.13 -9.43
CA LYS A 602 -3.82 -28.11 -10.52
C LYS A 602 -4.33 -27.47 -11.82
N PRO A 603 -3.49 -27.34 -12.85
CA PRO A 603 -3.94 -26.84 -14.15
C PRO A 603 -5.02 -27.72 -14.76
N VAL A 604 -5.98 -27.09 -15.44
CA VAL A 604 -6.99 -27.78 -16.26
C VAL A 604 -6.50 -27.80 -17.71
N ASP A 605 -6.59 -28.93 -18.38
CA ASP A 605 -6.20 -29.06 -19.78
C ASP A 605 -7.22 -29.92 -20.56
N ASP A 606 -7.27 -29.67 -21.88
CA ASP A 606 -7.99 -30.47 -22.85
C ASP A 606 -6.98 -30.88 -23.93
N PRO A 607 -6.64 -32.18 -24.05
CA PRO A 607 -5.73 -32.68 -25.09
C PRO A 607 -6.17 -32.36 -26.53
N ALA A 608 -7.49 -32.14 -26.75
CA ALA A 608 -8.02 -31.76 -28.05
C ALA A 608 -7.70 -30.31 -28.44
N PHE A 609 -7.35 -29.42 -27.46
CA PHE A 609 -6.93 -28.08 -27.74
C PHE A 609 -5.48 -28.07 -28.25
N VAL A 610 -5.27 -27.90 -29.53
CA VAL A 610 -3.93 -27.83 -30.14
C VAL A 610 -3.37 -26.42 -29.95
N VAL A 611 -2.31 -26.28 -29.16
CA VAL A 611 -1.64 -24.99 -28.93
C VAL A 611 -0.85 -24.59 -30.15
N ASP A 612 -1.13 -23.39 -30.69
CA ASP A 612 -0.30 -22.71 -31.70
C ASP A 612 0.77 -21.88 -30.97
N ALA A 613 2.05 -22.16 -31.22
CA ALA A 613 3.18 -21.51 -30.55
C ALA A 613 3.27 -20.00 -30.86
N GLY A 614 2.97 -19.58 -32.09
CA GLY A 614 2.99 -18.17 -32.49
C GLY A 614 1.89 -17.37 -31.81
N LYS A 615 0.67 -17.92 -31.74
CA LYS A 615 -0.42 -17.31 -30.99
C LYS A 615 -0.11 -17.28 -29.50
N ALA A 616 0.45 -18.35 -28.94
CA ALA A 616 0.82 -18.39 -27.53
C ALA A 616 1.86 -17.33 -27.18
N GLN A 617 2.87 -17.11 -28.02
CA GLN A 617 3.85 -16.05 -27.85
C GLN A 617 3.20 -14.65 -27.89
N SER A 618 2.38 -14.37 -28.89
CA SER A 618 1.65 -13.08 -28.98
C SER A 618 0.71 -12.89 -27.81
N GLY A 619 0.00 -13.95 -27.38
CA GLY A 619 -0.88 -13.94 -26.21
C GLY A 619 -0.12 -13.68 -24.90
N GLY A 620 1.12 -14.16 -24.79
CA GLY A 620 1.99 -13.88 -23.64
C GLY A 620 2.32 -12.40 -23.50
N VAL A 621 2.63 -11.71 -24.58
CA VAL A 621 2.87 -10.25 -24.58
C VAL A 621 1.61 -9.50 -24.16
N LEU A 622 0.46 -9.83 -24.78
CA LEU A 622 -0.82 -9.23 -24.39
C LEU A 622 -1.17 -9.44 -22.93
N PHE A 623 -0.90 -10.64 -22.43
CA PHE A 623 -1.14 -10.99 -21.03
C PHE A 623 -0.25 -10.18 -20.10
N ALA A 624 1.04 -10.05 -20.41
CA ALA A 624 2.00 -9.26 -19.63
C ALA A 624 1.63 -7.77 -19.57
N GLU A 625 1.06 -7.22 -20.64
CA GLU A 625 0.65 -5.82 -20.69
C GLU A 625 -0.67 -5.52 -19.96
N ARG A 626 -1.60 -6.48 -19.85
CA ARG A 626 -2.99 -6.22 -19.43
C ARG A 626 -3.53 -7.04 -18.28
N CYS A 627 -2.97 -8.24 -18.03
CA CYS A 627 -3.60 -9.22 -17.14
C CYS A 627 -2.79 -9.49 -15.87
N ILE A 628 -1.47 -9.26 -15.87
CA ILE A 628 -0.57 -9.63 -14.77
C ILE A 628 -0.91 -8.94 -13.46
N VAL A 629 -1.42 -7.72 -13.48
CA VAL A 629 -1.76 -6.95 -12.27
C VAL A 629 -2.67 -7.76 -11.32
N CYS A 630 -3.57 -8.56 -11.88
CA CYS A 630 -4.48 -9.42 -11.11
C CYS A 630 -4.10 -10.89 -11.17
N HIS A 631 -3.74 -11.40 -12.36
CA HIS A 631 -3.56 -12.83 -12.60
C HIS A 631 -2.10 -13.31 -12.51
N GLY A 632 -1.18 -12.40 -12.19
CA GLY A 632 0.21 -12.70 -11.94
C GLY A 632 1.04 -13.04 -13.18
N LEU A 633 2.35 -12.92 -13.05
CA LEU A 633 3.29 -13.30 -14.09
C LEU A 633 3.15 -14.80 -14.38
N GLY A 634 3.18 -15.17 -15.66
CA GLY A 634 3.00 -16.57 -16.07
C GLY A 634 1.59 -17.13 -15.86
N ALA A 635 0.56 -16.29 -15.65
CA ALA A 635 -0.81 -16.64 -15.30
C ALA A 635 -0.97 -17.34 -13.93
N VAL A 636 -0.01 -17.07 -13.01
CA VAL A 636 0.05 -17.65 -11.66
C VAL A 636 -0.39 -16.60 -10.64
N ALA A 637 -1.65 -16.67 -10.22
CA ALA A 637 -2.31 -15.61 -9.46
C ALA A 637 -1.95 -15.51 -7.97
N ALA A 638 -1.29 -16.47 -7.40
CA ALA A 638 -0.81 -16.47 -6.01
C ALA A 638 -1.85 -16.07 -4.95
N GLY A 639 -3.13 -16.38 -5.14
CA GLY A 639 -4.20 -16.13 -4.16
C GLY A 639 -4.88 -14.76 -4.24
N TYR A 640 -4.44 -13.85 -5.11
CA TYR A 640 -5.09 -12.56 -5.31
C TYR A 640 -6.34 -12.66 -6.21
N ALA A 641 -6.22 -13.34 -7.34
CA ALA A 641 -7.28 -13.63 -8.29
C ALA A 641 -7.28 -15.15 -8.62
N PRO A 642 -8.26 -15.68 -9.35
CA PRO A 642 -8.21 -17.06 -9.81
C PRO A 642 -6.97 -17.34 -10.67
N ASP A 643 -6.33 -18.46 -10.43
CA ASP A 643 -5.24 -18.97 -11.27
C ASP A 643 -5.80 -19.42 -12.63
N LEU A 644 -5.41 -18.74 -13.70
CA LEU A 644 -6.00 -18.97 -15.02
C LEU A 644 -5.54 -20.26 -15.66
N ARG A 645 -4.48 -20.89 -15.18
CA ARG A 645 -4.08 -22.23 -15.61
C ARG A 645 -5.12 -23.28 -15.22
N ALA A 646 -5.83 -23.04 -14.10
CA ALA A 646 -6.91 -23.91 -13.63
C ALA A 646 -8.30 -23.49 -14.15
N SER A 647 -8.40 -22.48 -15.00
CA SER A 647 -9.67 -22.01 -15.54
C SER A 647 -10.06 -22.75 -16.81
N ALA A 648 -11.23 -23.37 -16.82
CA ALA A 648 -11.79 -23.98 -18.03
C ALA A 648 -12.31 -22.94 -19.05
N LEU A 649 -12.47 -21.67 -18.65
CA LEU A 649 -13.00 -20.60 -19.54
C LEU A 649 -12.18 -20.43 -20.82
N SER A 650 -10.85 -20.60 -20.75
CA SER A 650 -10.00 -20.50 -21.94
C SER A 650 -10.13 -21.67 -22.92
N LEU A 651 -10.81 -22.75 -22.54
CA LEU A 651 -11.14 -23.86 -23.46
C LEU A 651 -12.35 -23.54 -24.35
N ASP A 652 -13.27 -22.70 -23.89
CA ASP A 652 -14.45 -22.25 -24.64
C ASP A 652 -14.27 -20.79 -25.13
N ALA A 653 -14.24 -20.60 -26.45
CA ALA A 653 -14.03 -19.28 -27.06
C ALA A 653 -15.15 -18.31 -26.73
N THR A 654 -16.40 -18.75 -26.70
CA THR A 654 -17.58 -17.91 -26.46
C THR A 654 -17.62 -17.47 -24.98
N ALA A 655 -17.40 -18.40 -24.06
CA ALA A 655 -17.34 -18.10 -22.63
C ALA A 655 -16.17 -17.17 -22.33
N PHE A 656 -15.00 -17.38 -22.93
CA PHE A 656 -13.83 -16.52 -22.76
C PHE A 656 -14.09 -15.09 -23.25
N GLN A 657 -14.68 -14.95 -24.45
CA GLN A 657 -15.07 -13.66 -25.00
C GLN A 657 -16.09 -12.93 -24.11
N SER A 658 -17.13 -13.65 -23.66
CA SER A 658 -18.17 -13.09 -22.78
C SER A 658 -17.59 -12.51 -21.47
N VAL A 659 -16.57 -13.16 -20.91
CA VAL A 659 -15.93 -12.70 -19.69
C VAL A 659 -14.95 -11.56 -19.97
N VAL A 660 -14.01 -11.74 -20.90
CA VAL A 660 -12.91 -10.81 -21.11
C VAL A 660 -13.36 -9.54 -21.81
N GLN A 661 -14.06 -9.67 -22.91
CA GLN A 661 -14.55 -8.53 -23.72
C GLN A 661 -15.93 -8.05 -23.24
N GLY A 662 -16.81 -8.97 -22.91
CA GLY A 662 -18.19 -8.67 -22.52
C GLY A 662 -18.37 -8.22 -21.07
N GLY A 663 -17.37 -8.39 -20.21
CA GLY A 663 -17.43 -7.96 -18.81
C GLY A 663 -18.28 -8.83 -17.89
N GLY A 664 -18.48 -10.10 -18.22
CA GLY A 664 -19.35 -11.02 -17.44
C GLY A 664 -18.97 -11.19 -15.96
N LEU A 665 -17.78 -10.74 -15.55
CA LEU A 665 -17.29 -10.80 -14.16
C LEU A 665 -16.95 -9.42 -13.58
N GLU A 666 -17.43 -8.31 -14.15
CA GLU A 666 -17.17 -6.95 -13.61
C GLU A 666 -17.64 -6.79 -12.16
N ILE A 667 -18.79 -7.36 -11.82
CA ILE A 667 -19.30 -7.32 -10.44
C ILE A 667 -18.40 -8.08 -9.46
N ALA A 668 -17.62 -9.04 -9.96
CA ALA A 668 -16.63 -9.77 -9.17
C ALA A 668 -15.26 -9.07 -9.13
N GLY A 669 -15.14 -7.88 -9.72
CA GLY A 669 -13.93 -7.08 -9.75
C GLY A 669 -13.01 -7.32 -10.95
N MET A 670 -13.37 -8.16 -11.92
CA MET A 670 -12.61 -8.34 -13.16
C MET A 670 -13.07 -7.32 -14.21
N PRO A 671 -12.24 -6.35 -14.61
CA PRO A 671 -12.62 -5.37 -15.62
C PRO A 671 -12.81 -6.02 -17.00
N ARG A 672 -13.63 -5.40 -17.85
CA ARG A 672 -13.73 -5.78 -19.25
C ARG A 672 -12.63 -5.13 -20.10
N PHE A 673 -12.32 -5.77 -21.21
CA PHE A 673 -11.33 -5.35 -22.20
C PHE A 673 -11.99 -5.29 -23.58
N GLU A 674 -12.89 -4.31 -23.76
CA GLU A 674 -13.72 -4.15 -24.95
C GLU A 674 -12.92 -3.86 -26.22
N GLU A 675 -11.67 -3.38 -26.06
CA GLU A 675 -10.75 -3.10 -27.16
C GLU A 675 -10.10 -4.34 -27.79
N LEU A 676 -10.13 -5.51 -27.10
CA LEU A 676 -9.49 -6.72 -27.61
C LEU A 676 -10.33 -7.38 -28.70
N GLY A 677 -9.72 -7.57 -29.88
CA GLY A 677 -10.34 -8.26 -31.00
C GLY A 677 -10.31 -9.78 -30.87
N ALA A 678 -11.04 -10.48 -31.77
CA ALA A 678 -11.13 -11.94 -31.77
C ALA A 678 -9.76 -12.64 -31.90
N ALA A 679 -8.83 -12.08 -32.70
CA ALA A 679 -7.48 -12.64 -32.87
C ALA A 679 -6.64 -12.52 -31.58
N GLU A 680 -6.79 -11.43 -30.83
CA GLU A 680 -6.09 -11.19 -29.56
C GLU A 680 -6.65 -12.10 -28.46
N LEU A 681 -7.97 -12.25 -28.39
CA LEU A 681 -8.62 -13.19 -27.46
C LEU A 681 -8.19 -14.63 -27.74
N GLU A 682 -8.09 -15.03 -28.99
CA GLU A 682 -7.59 -16.36 -29.37
C GLU A 682 -6.13 -16.54 -28.98
N SER A 683 -5.27 -15.53 -29.17
CA SER A 683 -3.86 -15.55 -28.75
C SER A 683 -3.74 -15.72 -27.23
N LEU A 684 -4.55 -15.02 -26.43
CA LEU A 684 -4.61 -15.18 -24.98
C LEU A 684 -5.01 -16.62 -24.57
N ARG A 685 -6.01 -17.23 -25.25
CA ARG A 685 -6.40 -18.63 -25.00
C ARG A 685 -5.24 -19.58 -25.23
N HIS A 686 -4.53 -19.45 -26.33
CA HIS A 686 -3.36 -20.28 -26.64
C HIS A 686 -2.24 -20.11 -25.61
N TYR A 687 -1.98 -18.88 -25.17
CA TYR A 687 -1.02 -18.62 -24.08
C TYR A 687 -1.42 -19.32 -22.79
N LEU A 688 -2.66 -19.15 -22.32
CA LEU A 688 -3.13 -19.74 -21.08
C LEU A 688 -3.07 -21.29 -21.12
N ARG A 689 -3.35 -21.91 -22.29
CA ARG A 689 -3.22 -23.38 -22.45
C ARG A 689 -1.76 -23.82 -22.49
N ALA A 690 -0.87 -23.07 -23.15
CA ALA A 690 0.57 -23.33 -23.08
C ALA A 690 1.06 -23.30 -21.62
N ARG A 691 0.69 -22.27 -20.85
CA ARG A 691 1.05 -22.16 -19.43
C ARG A 691 0.46 -23.29 -18.57
N ALA A 692 -0.75 -23.74 -18.84
CA ALA A 692 -1.35 -24.86 -18.14
C ALA A 692 -0.59 -26.17 -18.36
N ARG A 693 0.07 -26.35 -19.51
CA ARG A 693 0.94 -27.50 -19.87
C ARG A 693 2.37 -27.34 -19.38
N GLY A 694 2.71 -26.28 -18.66
CA GLY A 694 4.05 -26.04 -18.14
C GLY A 694 5.02 -25.47 -19.17
N ALA A 695 4.54 -24.96 -20.32
CA ALA A 695 5.40 -24.24 -21.26
C ALA A 695 5.93 -22.94 -20.64
N PRO A 696 7.19 -22.55 -20.90
CA PRO A 696 7.81 -21.34 -20.33
C PRO A 696 7.12 -20.02 -20.74
#